data_902a54ad15aed6372a9f1fb0215f66e7
#
_entry.id   902a54ad15aed6372a9f1fb0215f66e7
#
_cell.length_a   1.000
_cell.length_b   1.000
_cell.length_c   1.000
_cell.angle_alpha   90.00
_cell.angle_beta   90.00
_cell.angle_gamma   90.00
#
_symmetry.space_group_name_H-M   'P 1'
#
loop_
_entity.id
_entity.type
_entity.pdbx_description
1 polymer ?
#
loop_
_entity_poly.entity_id
_entity_poly.type
_entity_poly.pdbx_seq_one_letter_code
_entity_poly.pdbx_strand_id
1 'polypeptide(L)'
;MTLKNKWVGASIGAVLLAGGTMLLIKFVFPEPVRRPIVNEARGLYVALERLTEIPQSLTARLKPLPVPAYRLVIDPEHERELDDYFRIQEGNLDREKIYVPAVFYDPDGRRYDVRVTYRGDGGQHFRFPQKSWRIVFPDESLFMGKKAITLIYPEEREFLVEATNFHRAKKLGLAAPETGFVYLFVNRHEAGLYYEFEHWSEELLERNRLKTDGNLYGEQGLGSEDLYRSTSHWQQYVANAPGAEHKEDLALLIAILNHPSDEYFNRNIDDILDLETFYRWNVHALLSGSEHQDAIHNARLYFDPTLGKFKYIPWDVNIGDLEAPIESRGIDPKDYNPLVLRILAHQPFLEKRNRLLREYLADSETVADDFRYYDELYQTLRPAFYRDTLKNYSNRFFREEVARYRDILSRNIAYLQEHYLEAEPPPAAPAERERPLAEPDGEYAPPVPTGDAFTYFHDISRSPEEFLAAHPNFSKDTAGELHLGPGSVVLRATTLVPENTRLHIEAGTDVFLDAHASLVSYSAIDARGTAERPIRFLPLSPTEPWGTLAIIDAPNESRFENVFFLHTAKRPDPPLSPDEHRTIAGPINGMLFRGMVTVRHAAVSIAASTFAHAAGDDALSVQYGSFAITDSLFRDNSADAFDADFASGTIMRTAFRDSGNDGVDIDGTKALVEDVVVTRTGDKGFSLGASTELELKNSVIDTADIGVAIKDDSSATLTHALIVGARIGINIYHDNPIFPAATATAKVSASVIAQSTERTISVPRDAQLAMDRSIIEGGFPGSAEDVIDVTPRFRNAAAGDYRLLDAPGGETIGLRYLPRVPR
;
A
#
# COMPACT_ATOMS: atom_id res chain seq x y z
N MET A 1 65.50 -19.80 21.83
CA MET A 1 64.67 -19.24 20.75
C MET A 1 63.64 -20.28 20.40
N THR A 2 62.45 -20.15 20.94
CA THR A 2 61.40 -21.19 21.05
C THR A 2 60.72 -21.39 19.68
N LEU A 3 60.24 -22.59 19.39
CA LEU A 3 59.47 -22.94 18.18
C LEU A 3 58.38 -21.92 17.79
N LYS A 4 57.79 -21.27 18.80
CA LYS A 4 56.79 -20.21 18.61
C LYS A 4 57.25 -19.04 17.72
N ASN A 5 58.53 -18.62 17.87
CA ASN A 5 59.05 -17.48 17.13
C ASN A 5 59.39 -17.82 15.67
N LYS A 6 59.62 -19.13 15.37
CA LYS A 6 59.85 -19.58 13.98
C LYS A 6 58.55 -19.63 13.16
N TRP A 7 57.44 -20.00 13.79
CA TRP A 7 56.12 -20.00 13.13
C TRP A 7 55.57 -18.59 12.87
N VAL A 8 55.78 -17.66 13.81
CA VAL A 8 55.42 -16.26 13.63
C VAL A 8 56.24 -15.61 12.52
N GLY A 9 57.53 -15.88 12.47
CA GLY A 9 58.39 -15.39 11.39
C GLY A 9 58.06 -15.96 10.01
N ALA A 10 57.70 -17.24 9.94
CA ALA A 10 57.23 -17.88 8.71
C ALA A 10 55.91 -17.34 8.22
N SER A 11 54.98 -17.07 9.13
CA SER A 11 53.67 -16.47 8.80
C SER A 11 53.78 -15.02 8.31
N ILE A 12 54.62 -14.21 8.93
CA ILE A 12 54.91 -12.85 8.48
C ILE A 12 55.65 -12.87 7.11
N GLY A 13 56.58 -13.77 6.91
CA GLY A 13 57.27 -13.95 5.63
C GLY A 13 56.30 -14.37 4.49
N ALA A 14 55.39 -15.25 4.78
CA ALA A 14 54.34 -15.66 3.83
C ALA A 14 53.37 -14.54 3.45
N VAL A 15 52.96 -13.71 4.40
CA VAL A 15 52.12 -12.53 4.18
C VAL A 15 52.83 -11.47 3.36
N LEU A 16 54.11 -11.22 3.64
CA LEU A 16 54.93 -10.26 2.86
C LEU A 16 55.21 -10.77 1.45
N LEU A 17 55.39 -12.06 1.28
CA LEU A 17 55.59 -12.68 -0.03
C LEU A 17 54.27 -12.63 -0.86
N ALA A 18 53.17 -12.94 -0.26
CA ALA A 18 51.83 -12.84 -0.89
C ALA A 18 51.50 -11.39 -1.28
N GLY A 19 51.75 -10.41 -0.42
CA GLY A 19 51.55 -8.99 -0.71
C GLY A 19 52.44 -8.46 -1.82
N GLY A 20 53.71 -8.87 -1.82
CA GLY A 20 54.67 -8.52 -2.89
C GLY A 20 54.30 -9.16 -4.25
N THR A 21 53.83 -10.42 -4.23
CA THR A 21 53.36 -11.12 -5.42
C THR A 21 52.08 -10.50 -5.98
N MET A 22 51.17 -10.05 -5.14
CA MET A 22 49.93 -9.32 -5.56
C MET A 22 50.24 -7.99 -6.24
N LEU A 23 51.20 -7.23 -5.69
CA LEU A 23 51.69 -5.98 -6.30
C LEU A 23 52.30 -6.25 -7.68
N LEU A 24 53.08 -7.31 -7.82
CA LEU A 24 53.67 -7.69 -9.09
C LEU A 24 52.62 -8.12 -10.12
N ILE A 25 51.62 -8.89 -9.72
CA ILE A 25 50.48 -9.32 -10.56
C ILE A 25 49.71 -8.11 -11.07
N LYS A 26 49.48 -7.08 -10.24
CA LYS A 26 48.77 -5.87 -10.60
C LYS A 26 49.46 -5.08 -11.74
N PHE A 27 50.75 -5.12 -11.83
CA PHE A 27 51.53 -4.34 -12.81
C PHE A 27 52.02 -5.14 -14.04
N VAL A 28 52.04 -6.47 -13.98
CA VAL A 28 52.66 -7.30 -15.01
C VAL A 28 51.67 -8.03 -15.91
N PHE A 29 50.43 -8.33 -15.43
CA PHE A 29 49.49 -9.13 -16.19
C PHE A 29 48.33 -8.30 -16.75
N PRO A 30 47.91 -8.56 -18.01
CA PRO A 30 46.71 -7.96 -18.59
C PRO A 30 45.43 -8.42 -17.85
N GLU A 31 44.38 -7.61 -17.87
CA GLU A 31 43.18 -7.76 -17.08
C GLU A 31 42.49 -9.14 -17.14
N PRO A 32 42.39 -9.80 -18.30
CA PRO A 32 41.73 -11.14 -18.37
C PRO A 32 42.47 -12.24 -17.60
N VAL A 33 43.80 -12.11 -17.45
CA VAL A 33 44.65 -13.06 -16.70
C VAL A 33 44.73 -12.67 -15.23
N ARG A 34 44.69 -11.38 -14.99
CA ARG A 34 44.80 -10.80 -13.63
C ARG A 34 43.55 -11.09 -12.79
N ARG A 35 42.34 -10.96 -13.34
CA ARG A 35 41.08 -11.15 -12.60
C ARG A 35 40.96 -12.51 -11.89
N PRO A 36 41.16 -13.66 -12.52
CA PRO A 36 41.08 -14.95 -11.83
C PRO A 36 42.15 -15.07 -10.72
N ILE A 37 43.37 -14.63 -10.98
CA ILE A 37 44.47 -14.73 -10.00
C ILE A 37 44.24 -13.84 -8.78
N VAL A 38 43.72 -12.63 -9.00
CA VAL A 38 43.37 -11.70 -7.91
C VAL A 38 42.21 -12.25 -7.09
N ASN A 39 41.20 -12.87 -7.71
CA ASN A 39 40.09 -13.45 -7.01
C ASN A 39 40.47 -14.65 -6.15
N GLU A 40 41.32 -15.56 -6.64
CA GLU A 40 41.85 -16.66 -5.82
C GLU A 40 42.76 -16.17 -4.70
N ALA A 41 43.63 -15.20 -4.97
CA ALA A 41 44.49 -14.60 -3.95
C ALA A 41 43.67 -13.79 -2.92
N ARG A 42 42.55 -13.12 -3.31
CA ARG A 42 41.61 -12.48 -2.41
C ARG A 42 40.98 -13.50 -1.47
N GLY A 43 40.56 -14.65 -1.99
CA GLY A 43 40.00 -15.74 -1.17
C GLY A 43 40.98 -16.23 -0.09
N LEU A 44 42.27 -16.44 -0.45
CA LEU A 44 43.29 -16.82 0.50
C LEU A 44 43.58 -15.72 1.53
N TYR A 45 43.64 -14.46 1.12
CA TYR A 45 43.82 -13.31 2.00
C TYR A 45 42.68 -13.17 3.01
N VAL A 46 41.44 -13.24 2.55
CA VAL A 46 40.24 -13.24 3.41
C VAL A 46 40.28 -14.41 4.39
N ALA A 47 40.65 -15.61 3.95
CA ALA A 47 40.75 -16.76 4.83
C ALA A 47 41.84 -16.56 5.94
N LEU A 48 42.96 -15.96 5.62
CA LEU A 48 44.03 -15.63 6.59
C LEU A 48 43.61 -14.54 7.57
N GLU A 49 42.94 -13.48 7.11
CA GLU A 49 42.36 -12.45 7.99
C GLU A 49 41.36 -13.06 8.96
N ARG A 50 40.45 -13.89 8.47
CA ARG A 50 39.42 -14.57 9.28
C ARG A 50 40.02 -15.43 10.39
N LEU A 51 41.19 -16.05 10.19
CA LEU A 51 41.90 -16.77 11.25
C LEU A 51 42.31 -15.82 12.41
N THR A 52 42.65 -14.59 12.12
CA THR A 52 43.00 -13.59 13.15
C THR A 52 41.78 -13.06 13.88
N GLU A 53 40.59 -13.23 13.32
CA GLU A 53 39.30 -12.74 13.83
C GLU A 53 38.56 -13.77 14.68
N ILE A 54 39.04 -15.01 14.80
CA ILE A 54 38.46 -16.07 15.64
C ILE A 54 38.11 -15.58 17.06
N PRO A 55 38.98 -14.84 17.78
CA PRO A 55 38.67 -14.34 19.11
C PRO A 55 37.45 -13.37 19.12
N GLN A 56 37.29 -12.55 18.08
CA GLN A 56 36.16 -11.63 17.92
C GLN A 56 34.87 -12.42 17.68
N SER A 57 34.89 -13.43 16.81
CA SER A 57 33.74 -14.27 16.53
C SER A 57 33.31 -15.08 17.75
N LEU A 58 34.24 -15.61 18.52
CA LEU A 58 33.98 -16.30 19.79
C LEU A 58 33.35 -15.36 20.82
N THR A 59 33.88 -14.14 20.96
CA THR A 59 33.35 -13.13 21.87
C THR A 59 31.93 -12.73 21.46
N ALA A 60 31.67 -12.60 20.16
CA ALA A 60 30.35 -12.29 19.63
C ALA A 60 29.34 -13.43 19.92
N ARG A 61 29.77 -14.68 19.89
CA ARG A 61 28.94 -15.86 20.21
C ARG A 61 28.54 -15.94 21.69
N LEU A 62 29.26 -15.28 22.58
CA LEU A 62 28.93 -15.21 24.01
C LEU A 62 27.81 -14.17 24.30
N LYS A 63 27.48 -13.33 23.34
CA LYS A 63 26.41 -12.33 23.45
C LYS A 63 25.10 -12.87 22.87
N PRO A 64 23.94 -12.43 23.37
CA PRO A 64 22.67 -12.69 22.71
C PRO A 64 22.70 -12.19 21.27
N LEU A 65 21.97 -12.84 20.38
CA LEU A 65 21.74 -12.34 19.02
C LEU A 65 20.93 -11.04 19.11
N PRO A 66 21.36 -9.96 18.43
CA PRO A 66 20.63 -8.71 18.42
C PRO A 66 19.48 -8.68 17.39
N VAL A 67 19.28 -9.78 16.68
CA VAL A 67 18.29 -9.95 15.62
C VAL A 67 17.51 -11.24 15.82
N PRO A 68 16.29 -11.34 15.27
CA PRO A 68 15.52 -12.58 15.28
C PRO A 68 16.31 -13.76 14.71
N ALA A 69 16.07 -14.94 15.27
CA ALA A 69 16.72 -16.18 14.82
C ALA A 69 15.70 -17.11 14.18
N TYR A 70 15.89 -17.42 12.89
CA TYR A 70 15.08 -18.37 12.14
C TYR A 70 15.76 -19.73 12.06
N ARG A 71 14.94 -20.78 11.99
CA ARG A 71 15.45 -22.14 11.77
C ARG A 71 14.74 -22.76 10.58
N LEU A 72 15.53 -23.24 9.62
CA LEU A 72 15.06 -23.96 8.44
C LEU A 72 15.55 -25.40 8.52
N VAL A 73 14.66 -26.34 8.37
CA VAL A 73 14.96 -27.76 8.36
C VAL A 73 14.59 -28.31 6.99
N ILE A 74 15.60 -28.77 6.24
CA ILE A 74 15.47 -29.31 4.89
C ILE A 74 15.99 -30.74 4.89
N ASP A 75 15.27 -31.65 4.23
CA ASP A 75 15.77 -33.01 4.02
C ASP A 75 17.08 -32.94 3.20
N PRO A 76 18.13 -33.71 3.58
CA PRO A 76 19.39 -33.72 2.85
C PRO A 76 19.27 -34.15 1.37
N GLU A 77 18.21 -34.88 0.99
CA GLU A 77 17.95 -35.19 -0.43
C GLU A 77 17.46 -33.96 -1.18
N HIS A 78 16.53 -33.20 -0.61
CA HIS A 78 16.03 -31.97 -1.17
C HIS A 78 17.11 -30.88 -1.24
N GLU A 79 17.99 -30.78 -0.23
CA GLU A 79 19.09 -29.83 -0.28
C GLU A 79 20.06 -30.18 -1.44
N ARG A 80 20.36 -31.48 -1.64
CA ARG A 80 21.16 -31.94 -2.78
C ARG A 80 20.47 -31.68 -4.13
N GLU A 81 19.17 -31.89 -4.21
CA GLU A 81 18.36 -31.61 -5.40
C GLU A 81 18.51 -30.13 -5.81
N LEU A 82 18.37 -29.18 -4.85
CA LEU A 82 18.61 -27.75 -5.11
C LEU A 82 20.05 -27.51 -5.59
N ASP A 83 21.04 -28.05 -4.88
CA ASP A 83 22.46 -27.84 -5.22
C ASP A 83 22.79 -28.33 -6.63
N ASP A 84 22.32 -29.51 -7.01
CA ASP A 84 22.57 -30.10 -8.33
C ASP A 84 21.81 -29.33 -9.41
N TYR A 85 20.55 -28.95 -9.18
CA TYR A 85 19.76 -28.20 -10.13
C TYR A 85 20.41 -26.83 -10.44
N PHE A 86 20.71 -26.04 -9.42
CA PHE A 86 21.28 -24.69 -9.60
C PHE A 86 22.69 -24.72 -10.19
N ARG A 87 23.47 -25.78 -9.88
CA ARG A 87 24.77 -25.97 -10.50
C ARG A 87 24.68 -26.33 -11.99
N ILE A 88 23.70 -27.17 -12.39
CA ILE A 88 23.48 -27.55 -13.79
C ILE A 88 22.92 -26.39 -14.61
N GLN A 89 22.01 -25.65 -14.03
CA GLN A 89 21.36 -24.52 -14.69
C GLN A 89 22.10 -23.19 -14.56
N GLU A 90 23.35 -23.24 -14.09
CA GLU A 90 24.13 -22.02 -13.96
C GLU A 90 24.39 -21.32 -15.30
N GLY A 91 24.11 -20.01 -15.36
CA GLY A 91 24.20 -19.23 -16.59
C GLY A 91 22.97 -19.31 -17.49
N ASN A 92 22.00 -20.17 -17.17
CA ASN A 92 20.69 -20.15 -17.80
C ASN A 92 19.78 -19.14 -17.08
N LEU A 93 19.58 -17.99 -17.69
CA LEU A 93 18.79 -16.87 -17.13
C LEU A 93 17.28 -17.12 -17.17
N ASP A 94 16.83 -17.97 -18.10
CA ASP A 94 15.42 -18.33 -18.30
C ASP A 94 15.02 -19.61 -17.52
N ARG A 95 15.88 -20.06 -16.57
CA ARG A 95 15.59 -21.27 -15.82
C ARG A 95 14.33 -21.12 -14.94
N GLU A 96 13.46 -22.09 -14.99
CA GLU A 96 12.41 -22.24 -13.98
C GLU A 96 13.02 -22.54 -12.62
N LYS A 97 12.52 -21.85 -11.56
CA LYS A 97 12.98 -22.11 -10.18
C LYS A 97 12.23 -23.30 -9.60
N ILE A 98 12.96 -24.32 -9.21
CA ILE A 98 12.38 -25.46 -8.47
C ILE A 98 12.23 -25.10 -6.99
N TYR A 99 11.19 -25.62 -6.37
CA TYR A 99 10.92 -25.48 -4.93
C TYR A 99 10.84 -26.84 -4.28
N VAL A 100 11.52 -27.01 -3.15
CA VAL A 100 11.49 -28.23 -2.35
C VAL A 100 10.79 -27.98 -1.01
N PRO A 101 10.14 -29.01 -0.42
CA PRO A 101 9.53 -28.89 0.89
C PRO A 101 10.57 -28.73 2.00
N ALA A 102 10.23 -27.94 3.00
CA ALA A 102 11.03 -27.71 4.20
C ALA A 102 10.13 -27.33 5.39
N VAL A 103 10.72 -27.27 6.58
CA VAL A 103 10.06 -26.78 7.79
C VAL A 103 10.79 -25.55 8.28
N PHE A 104 10.04 -24.48 8.43
CA PHE A 104 10.52 -23.22 8.99
C PHE A 104 10.01 -23.07 10.44
N TYR A 105 10.89 -22.54 11.30
CA TYR A 105 10.52 -22.14 12.66
C TYR A 105 10.87 -20.67 12.86
N ASP A 106 9.89 -19.91 13.31
CA ASP A 106 10.05 -18.51 13.68
C ASP A 106 10.84 -18.34 15.01
N PRO A 107 11.12 -17.10 15.45
CA PRO A 107 11.84 -16.83 16.69
C PRO A 107 11.15 -17.39 17.94
N ASP A 108 9.83 -17.48 17.95
CA ASP A 108 9.01 -18.00 19.05
C ASP A 108 8.90 -19.53 19.03
N GLY A 109 9.41 -20.17 17.97
CA GLY A 109 9.40 -21.61 17.78
C GLY A 109 8.13 -22.14 17.11
N ARG A 110 7.26 -21.29 16.60
CA ARG A 110 6.11 -21.70 15.79
C ARG A 110 6.60 -22.34 14.50
N ARG A 111 5.96 -23.45 14.13
CA ARG A 111 6.29 -24.26 12.96
C ARG A 111 5.44 -23.87 11.77
N TYR A 112 6.10 -23.82 10.59
CA TYR A 112 5.46 -23.65 9.28
C TYR A 112 5.98 -24.69 8.32
N ASP A 113 5.10 -25.37 7.60
CA ASP A 113 5.46 -26.24 6.49
C ASP A 113 5.58 -25.38 5.22
N VAL A 114 6.79 -25.22 4.69
CA VAL A 114 7.13 -24.23 3.65
C VAL A 114 7.71 -24.89 2.41
N ARG A 115 7.74 -24.11 1.32
CA ARG A 115 8.52 -24.47 0.13
C ARG A 115 9.70 -23.51 0.01
N VAL A 116 10.88 -24.04 -0.32
CA VAL A 116 12.10 -23.22 -0.38
C VAL A 116 12.82 -23.43 -1.70
N THR A 117 13.52 -22.37 -2.15
CA THR A 117 14.44 -22.41 -3.28
C THR A 117 15.61 -21.47 -3.01
N TYR A 118 16.71 -21.61 -3.80
CA TYR A 118 17.72 -20.59 -3.80
C TYR A 118 17.25 -19.36 -4.58
N ARG A 119 17.54 -18.19 -4.03
CA ARG A 119 17.21 -16.91 -4.64
C ARG A 119 18.36 -16.41 -5.49
N GLY A 120 18.05 -15.67 -6.55
CA GLY A 120 18.98 -15.00 -7.42
C GLY A 120 19.37 -15.82 -8.65
N ASP A 121 19.84 -15.12 -9.66
CA ASP A 121 20.16 -15.69 -10.95
C ASP A 121 21.66 -15.88 -11.14
N GLY A 122 22.47 -15.07 -10.45
CA GLY A 122 23.91 -15.19 -10.43
C GLY A 122 24.45 -16.30 -9.51
N GLY A 123 25.56 -16.91 -9.88
CA GLY A 123 26.20 -18.00 -9.13
C GLY A 123 26.58 -17.63 -7.70
N GLN A 124 26.76 -16.37 -7.39
CA GLN A 124 27.06 -15.88 -6.03
C GLN A 124 26.00 -16.25 -4.99
N HIS A 125 24.74 -16.44 -5.40
CA HIS A 125 23.64 -16.75 -4.49
C HIS A 125 23.62 -18.20 -4.00
N PHE A 126 24.24 -19.13 -4.71
CA PHE A 126 24.19 -20.57 -4.40
C PHE A 126 25.54 -21.27 -4.38
N ARG A 127 26.61 -20.65 -4.88
CA ARG A 127 27.98 -21.22 -4.85
C ARG A 127 28.68 -21.06 -3.52
N PHE A 128 28.37 -19.99 -2.78
CA PHE A 128 29.00 -19.73 -1.49
C PHE A 128 28.36 -20.59 -0.38
N PRO A 129 29.09 -20.85 0.72
CA PRO A 129 28.51 -21.53 1.88
C PRO A 129 27.27 -20.83 2.44
N GLN A 130 27.24 -19.51 2.40
CA GLN A 130 26.08 -18.68 2.75
C GLN A 130 25.23 -18.47 1.49
N LYS A 131 24.20 -19.29 1.34
CA LYS A 131 23.29 -19.27 0.19
C LYS A 131 22.13 -18.32 0.41
N SER A 132 21.65 -17.68 -0.63
CA SER A 132 20.44 -16.85 -0.56
C SER A 132 19.19 -17.71 -0.73
N TRP A 133 18.16 -17.45 0.05
CA TRP A 133 16.95 -18.27 0.12
C TRP A 133 15.70 -17.48 -0.27
N ARG A 134 14.75 -18.15 -0.91
CA ARG A 134 13.35 -17.76 -0.93
C ARG A 134 12.55 -18.81 -0.18
N ILE A 135 11.73 -18.37 0.77
CA ILE A 135 10.87 -19.20 1.62
C ILE A 135 9.44 -18.79 1.34
N VAL A 136 8.60 -19.70 0.91
CA VAL A 136 7.19 -19.47 0.57
C VAL A 136 6.33 -20.20 1.60
N PHE A 137 5.45 -19.44 2.23
CA PHE A 137 4.51 -19.91 3.25
C PHE A 137 3.18 -20.31 2.62
N PRO A 138 2.41 -21.23 3.25
CA PRO A 138 1.05 -21.56 2.83
C PRO A 138 0.11 -20.35 2.99
N ASP A 139 -0.87 -20.22 2.11
CA ASP A 139 -1.83 -19.11 2.15
C ASP A 139 -2.63 -19.08 3.47
N GLU A 140 -2.92 -20.26 4.02
CA GLU A 140 -3.61 -20.39 5.31
C GLU A 140 -2.72 -20.16 6.55
N SER A 141 -1.43 -19.93 6.35
CA SER A 141 -0.47 -19.75 7.47
C SER A 141 0.69 -18.84 7.08
N LEU A 142 0.38 -17.59 6.89
CA LEU A 142 1.37 -16.56 6.57
C LEU A 142 2.36 -16.35 7.73
N PHE A 143 3.60 -16.04 7.40
CA PHE A 143 4.61 -15.68 8.39
C PHE A 143 4.62 -14.17 8.63
N MET A 144 4.16 -13.72 9.79
CA MET A 144 4.00 -12.28 10.08
C MET A 144 3.24 -11.54 8.96
N GLY A 145 2.20 -12.20 8.43
CA GLY A 145 1.42 -11.68 7.32
C GLY A 145 2.12 -11.67 5.96
N LYS A 146 3.25 -12.36 5.79
CA LYS A 146 4.01 -12.44 4.53
C LYS A 146 3.80 -13.80 3.87
N LYS A 147 3.44 -13.79 2.60
CA LYS A 147 3.32 -15.00 1.77
C LYS A 147 4.68 -15.59 1.42
N ALA A 148 5.68 -14.75 1.26
CA ALA A 148 7.04 -15.18 1.01
C ALA A 148 8.07 -14.17 1.54
N ILE A 149 9.21 -14.69 2.01
CA ILE A 149 10.37 -13.89 2.38
C ILE A 149 11.57 -14.30 1.55
N THR A 150 12.43 -13.33 1.31
CA THR A 150 13.73 -13.56 0.70
C THR A 150 14.82 -13.22 1.70
N LEU A 151 15.77 -14.15 1.88
CA LEU A 151 16.94 -14.01 2.73
C LEU A 151 18.18 -13.92 1.84
N ILE A 152 18.87 -12.80 1.90
CA ILE A 152 20.04 -12.53 1.08
C ILE A 152 21.24 -12.20 1.97
N TYR A 153 22.45 -12.55 1.55
CA TYR A 153 23.62 -12.16 2.34
C TYR A 153 23.81 -10.63 2.26
N PRO A 154 24.11 -9.96 3.40
CA PRO A 154 24.02 -8.49 3.47
C PRO A 154 25.01 -7.74 2.57
N GLU A 155 26.15 -8.34 2.17
CA GLU A 155 27.12 -7.70 1.27
C GLU A 155 26.50 -7.31 -0.06
N GLU A 156 25.58 -8.11 -0.61
CA GLU A 156 24.90 -7.85 -1.88
C GLU A 156 24.02 -6.59 -1.81
N ARG A 157 23.54 -6.26 -0.61
CA ARG A 157 22.72 -5.08 -0.34
C ARG A 157 23.52 -3.96 0.32
N GLU A 158 24.83 -3.93 0.04
CA GLU A 158 25.76 -2.93 0.56
C GLU A 158 25.65 -2.79 2.08
N PHE A 159 25.48 -3.93 2.76
CA PHE A 159 25.34 -4.09 4.22
C PHE A 159 24.14 -3.34 4.81
N LEU A 160 24.23 -2.04 4.96
CA LEU A 160 23.24 -1.20 5.65
C LEU A 160 22.56 -0.20 4.72
N VAL A 161 23.05 -0.05 3.49
CA VAL A 161 22.60 1.01 2.58
C VAL A 161 21.15 0.83 2.17
N GLU A 162 20.78 -0.34 1.67
CA GLU A 162 19.40 -0.57 1.23
C GLU A 162 18.39 -0.40 2.36
N ALA A 163 18.72 -0.90 3.58
CA ALA A 163 17.86 -0.71 4.75
C ALA A 163 17.68 0.77 5.10
N THR A 164 18.74 1.58 4.98
CA THR A 164 18.67 3.03 5.20
C THR A 164 17.86 3.71 4.11
N ASN A 165 17.99 3.27 2.86
CA ASN A 165 17.23 3.82 1.77
C ASN A 165 15.73 3.46 1.87
N PHE A 166 15.36 2.27 2.34
CA PHE A 166 13.95 1.98 2.64
C PHE A 166 13.41 2.77 3.85
N HIS A 167 14.25 3.09 4.83
CA HIS A 167 13.87 4.04 5.89
C HIS A 167 13.53 5.42 5.31
N ARG A 168 14.33 5.93 4.36
CA ARG A 168 14.04 7.17 3.61
C ARG A 168 12.75 7.07 2.79
N ALA A 169 12.53 5.94 2.10
CA ALA A 169 11.32 5.73 1.31
C ALA A 169 10.05 5.89 2.15
N LYS A 170 10.03 5.31 3.35
CA LYS A 170 8.92 5.46 4.31
C LYS A 170 8.70 6.91 4.75
N LYS A 171 9.77 7.66 5.01
CA LYS A 171 9.66 9.11 5.35
C LYS A 171 9.09 9.94 4.20
N LEU A 172 9.36 9.55 2.97
CA LEU A 172 8.80 10.17 1.77
C LEU A 172 7.38 9.69 1.46
N GLY A 173 6.79 8.81 2.28
CA GLY A 173 5.45 8.26 2.07
C GLY A 173 5.36 7.32 0.87
N LEU A 174 6.46 6.67 0.49
CA LEU A 174 6.49 5.69 -0.59
C LEU A 174 6.17 4.30 -0.05
N ALA A 175 5.40 3.53 -0.79
CA ALA A 175 5.21 2.13 -0.54
C ALA A 175 6.54 1.38 -0.65
N ALA A 176 6.80 0.46 0.26
CA ALA A 176 8.04 -0.30 0.28
C ALA A 176 7.83 -1.68 0.91
N PRO A 177 8.60 -2.70 0.52
CA PRO A 177 8.58 -3.98 1.20
C PRO A 177 9.05 -3.85 2.65
N GLU A 178 8.55 -4.72 3.53
CA GLU A 178 9.15 -4.87 4.85
C GLU A 178 10.52 -5.50 4.73
N THR A 179 11.47 -4.93 5.45
CA THR A 179 12.88 -5.38 5.47
C THR A 179 13.42 -5.48 6.88
N GLY A 180 14.41 -6.35 7.05
CA GLY A 180 15.05 -6.54 8.34
C GLY A 180 16.32 -7.37 8.27
N PHE A 181 16.94 -7.59 9.43
CA PHE A 181 18.08 -8.48 9.56
C PHE A 181 17.76 -9.65 10.46
N VAL A 182 18.11 -10.85 10.01
CA VAL A 182 17.80 -12.10 10.71
C VAL A 182 19.00 -13.03 10.73
N TYR A 183 19.09 -13.87 11.74
CA TYR A 183 20.13 -14.90 11.82
C TYR A 183 19.52 -16.27 11.51
N LEU A 184 20.00 -16.92 10.44
CA LEU A 184 19.45 -18.19 9.97
C LEU A 184 20.26 -19.38 10.49
N PHE A 185 19.56 -20.42 10.89
CA PHE A 185 20.08 -21.76 11.13
C PHE A 185 19.46 -22.73 10.12
N VAL A 186 20.28 -23.48 9.37
CA VAL A 186 19.83 -24.53 8.46
C VAL A 186 20.29 -25.87 9.01
N ASN A 187 19.39 -26.84 9.18
CA ASN A 187 19.69 -28.17 9.69
C ASN A 187 20.54 -28.17 10.98
N ARG A 188 20.27 -27.26 11.92
CA ARG A 188 20.99 -27.01 13.19
C ARG A 188 22.40 -26.39 13.04
N HIS A 189 22.84 -26.06 11.84
CA HIS A 189 24.09 -25.35 11.59
C HIS A 189 23.82 -23.84 11.46
N GLU A 190 24.70 -23.01 11.99
CA GLU A 190 24.64 -21.57 11.75
C GLU A 190 24.85 -21.31 10.25
N ALA A 191 23.85 -20.73 9.57
CA ALA A 191 23.95 -20.30 8.16
C ALA A 191 24.38 -18.82 8.05
N GLY A 192 24.28 -18.05 9.14
CA GLY A 192 24.80 -16.70 9.24
C GLY A 192 23.73 -15.61 9.30
N LEU A 193 24.19 -14.37 9.13
CA LEU A 193 23.35 -13.17 9.11
C LEU A 193 22.82 -12.92 7.71
N TYR A 194 21.52 -12.64 7.62
CA TYR A 194 20.85 -12.33 6.36
C TYR A 194 20.13 -11.01 6.45
N TYR A 195 20.02 -10.36 5.31
CA TYR A 195 19.05 -9.31 5.06
C TYR A 195 17.78 -9.94 4.54
N GLU A 196 16.66 -9.72 5.22
CA GLU A 196 15.33 -10.18 4.86
C GLU A 196 14.57 -9.07 4.14
N PHE A 197 13.84 -9.43 3.10
CA PHE A 197 12.82 -8.58 2.53
C PHE A 197 11.61 -9.39 2.06
N GLU A 198 10.47 -8.73 2.15
CA GLU A 198 9.18 -9.23 1.70
C GLU A 198 9.12 -9.34 0.18
N HIS A 199 8.40 -10.34 -0.32
CA HIS A 199 8.20 -10.52 -1.75
C HIS A 199 6.96 -9.75 -2.23
N TRP A 200 6.94 -9.42 -3.53
CA TRP A 200 5.83 -8.76 -4.21
C TRP A 200 4.57 -9.62 -4.15
N SER A 201 3.51 -9.11 -3.54
CA SER A 201 2.27 -9.84 -3.32
C SER A 201 1.14 -8.89 -2.94
N GLU A 202 -0.08 -9.40 -2.86
CA GLU A 202 -1.25 -8.65 -2.37
C GLU A 202 -1.04 -8.20 -0.92
N GLU A 203 -0.45 -9.05 -0.09
CA GLU A 203 -0.17 -8.73 1.31
C GLU A 203 0.80 -7.55 1.48
N LEU A 204 1.76 -7.40 0.55
CA LEU A 204 2.62 -6.22 0.51
C LEU A 204 1.81 -4.96 0.19
N LEU A 205 0.90 -5.03 -0.77
CA LEU A 205 0.03 -3.90 -1.12
C LEU A 205 -0.82 -3.49 0.08
N GLU A 206 -1.50 -4.42 0.69
CA GLU A 206 -2.37 -4.18 1.83
C GLU A 206 -1.61 -3.60 3.04
N ARG A 207 -0.43 -4.11 3.35
CA ARG A 207 0.44 -3.58 4.41
C ARG A 207 0.85 -2.13 4.16
N ASN A 208 1.00 -1.75 2.90
CA ASN A 208 1.25 -0.38 2.49
C ASN A 208 -0.04 0.43 2.30
N ARG A 209 -1.20 -0.10 2.72
CA ARG A 209 -2.52 0.53 2.55
C ARG A 209 -2.82 0.86 1.09
N LEU A 210 -2.44 -0.03 0.18
CA LEU A 210 -2.78 0.01 -1.23
C LEU A 210 -3.85 -1.06 -1.51
N LYS A 211 -4.77 -0.78 -2.40
CA LYS A 211 -5.81 -1.74 -2.77
C LYS A 211 -5.21 -2.95 -3.48
N THR A 212 -5.67 -4.14 -3.12
CA THR A 212 -5.17 -5.41 -3.67
C THR A 212 -5.76 -5.75 -5.05
N ASP A 213 -6.82 -5.06 -5.45
CA ASP A 213 -7.44 -5.16 -6.78
C ASP A 213 -6.77 -4.25 -7.84
N GLY A 214 -5.57 -3.72 -7.56
CA GLY A 214 -4.69 -3.04 -8.51
C GLY A 214 -3.71 -3.98 -9.19
N ASN A 215 -3.05 -3.49 -10.26
CA ASN A 215 -2.01 -4.25 -10.96
C ASN A 215 -0.62 -3.86 -10.45
N LEU A 216 0.22 -4.84 -10.12
CA LEU A 216 1.61 -4.62 -9.76
C LEU A 216 2.54 -5.24 -10.79
N TYR A 217 3.39 -4.42 -11.38
CA TYR A 217 4.29 -4.79 -12.47
C TYR A 217 5.77 -4.66 -12.07
N GLY A 218 6.60 -5.48 -12.70
CA GLY A 218 8.06 -5.34 -12.69
C GLY A 218 8.66 -5.99 -13.92
N GLU A 219 9.98 -5.93 -14.06
CA GLU A 219 10.67 -6.53 -15.20
C GLU A 219 10.43 -8.04 -15.29
N GLN A 220 10.34 -8.54 -16.51
CA GLN A 220 10.35 -9.97 -16.81
C GLN A 220 11.79 -10.44 -17.05
N GLY A 221 12.22 -11.44 -16.30
CA GLY A 221 13.57 -11.99 -16.43
C GLY A 221 14.66 -11.04 -15.91
N LEU A 222 15.87 -11.09 -16.49
CA LEU A 222 17.03 -10.30 -16.06
C LEU A 222 17.21 -8.97 -16.82
N GLY A 223 16.16 -8.46 -17.46
CA GLY A 223 16.23 -7.15 -18.09
C GLY A 223 17.32 -7.06 -19.18
N SER A 224 17.10 -7.71 -20.31
CA SER A 224 17.89 -7.50 -21.52
C SER A 224 17.22 -6.54 -22.49
N GLU A 225 15.96 -6.28 -22.29
CA GLU A 225 15.07 -5.53 -23.18
C GLU A 225 14.57 -4.25 -22.50
N ASP A 226 14.42 -3.20 -23.29
CA ASP A 226 13.88 -1.93 -22.81
C ASP A 226 12.41 -2.10 -22.38
N LEU A 227 12.15 -1.97 -21.09
CA LEU A 227 10.84 -2.14 -20.46
C LEU A 227 9.79 -1.23 -21.10
N TYR A 228 10.17 -0.03 -21.46
CA TYR A 228 9.24 0.99 -21.93
C TYR A 228 8.94 0.91 -23.44
N ARG A 229 9.32 -0.18 -24.10
CA ARG A 229 8.98 -0.44 -25.51
C ARG A 229 7.78 -1.37 -25.66
N SER A 230 7.60 -2.33 -24.76
CA SER A 230 6.54 -3.32 -24.89
C SER A 230 6.06 -3.83 -23.54
N THR A 231 4.77 -4.08 -23.43
CA THR A 231 4.18 -4.74 -22.24
C THR A 231 4.67 -6.17 -22.05
N SER A 232 5.21 -6.82 -23.10
CA SER A 232 5.77 -8.17 -23.01
C SER A 232 7.03 -8.26 -22.16
N HIS A 233 7.74 -7.14 -21.92
CA HIS A 233 8.93 -7.08 -21.07
C HIS A 233 8.60 -6.97 -19.58
N TRP A 234 7.32 -6.86 -19.24
CA TRP A 234 6.83 -6.70 -17.87
C TRP A 234 6.15 -7.98 -17.38
N GLN A 235 6.50 -8.38 -16.18
CA GLN A 235 5.79 -9.39 -15.40
C GLN A 235 4.75 -8.71 -14.53
N GLN A 236 3.56 -9.29 -14.43
CA GLN A 236 2.53 -8.89 -13.50
C GLN A 236 2.65 -9.74 -12.22
N TYR A 237 2.95 -9.12 -11.09
CA TYR A 237 3.07 -9.79 -9.78
C TYR A 237 1.74 -9.90 -9.06
N VAL A 238 0.90 -8.87 -9.19
CA VAL A 238 -0.49 -8.85 -8.71
C VAL A 238 -1.36 -8.40 -9.87
N ALA A 239 -2.51 -9.03 -10.04
CA ALA A 239 -3.46 -8.77 -11.10
C ALA A 239 -4.83 -8.40 -10.52
N ASN A 240 -5.46 -7.37 -11.07
CA ASN A 240 -6.80 -6.92 -10.71
C ASN A 240 -7.90 -7.97 -10.94
N ALA A 241 -7.64 -8.98 -11.77
CA ALA A 241 -8.54 -10.10 -12.00
C ALA A 241 -7.74 -11.41 -12.12
N PRO A 242 -8.03 -12.44 -11.31
CA PRO A 242 -7.34 -13.72 -11.38
C PRO A 242 -7.48 -14.37 -12.77
N GLY A 243 -6.35 -14.75 -13.38
CA GLY A 243 -6.31 -15.48 -14.65
C GLY A 243 -6.42 -14.64 -15.91
N ALA A 244 -6.45 -13.32 -15.83
CA ALA A 244 -6.41 -12.42 -16.98
C ALA A 244 -5.09 -11.65 -17.00
N GLU A 245 -4.25 -11.90 -17.99
CA GLU A 245 -3.10 -11.03 -18.27
C GLU A 245 -3.57 -9.78 -19.03
N HIS A 246 -4.28 -8.89 -18.35
CA HIS A 246 -4.69 -7.61 -18.90
C HIS A 246 -3.63 -6.56 -18.53
N LYS A 247 -2.98 -5.99 -19.53
CA LYS A 247 -1.92 -4.96 -19.38
C LYS A 247 -2.29 -3.69 -20.15
N GLU A 248 -3.58 -3.42 -20.31
CA GLU A 248 -4.08 -2.27 -21.07
C GLU A 248 -3.70 -0.93 -20.42
N ASP A 249 -3.69 -0.87 -19.09
CA ASP A 249 -3.19 0.26 -18.31
C ASP A 249 -1.71 0.53 -18.62
N LEU A 250 -0.88 -0.50 -18.58
CA LEU A 250 0.54 -0.42 -18.91
C LEU A 250 0.78 -0.09 -20.38
N ALA A 251 -0.02 -0.66 -21.29
CA ALA A 251 0.04 -0.35 -22.70
C ALA A 251 -0.25 1.14 -22.97
N LEU A 252 -1.20 1.73 -22.24
CA LEU A 252 -1.50 3.15 -22.34
C LEU A 252 -0.33 4.01 -21.83
N LEU A 253 0.28 3.68 -20.71
CA LEU A 253 1.46 4.39 -20.20
C LEU A 253 2.60 4.36 -21.22
N ILE A 254 2.89 3.19 -21.78
CA ILE A 254 3.93 3.01 -22.81
C ILE A 254 3.57 3.81 -24.06
N ALA A 255 2.31 3.83 -24.49
CA ALA A 255 1.85 4.59 -25.65
C ALA A 255 2.02 6.10 -25.46
N ILE A 256 1.62 6.63 -24.30
CA ILE A 256 1.81 8.05 -23.96
C ILE A 256 3.30 8.40 -23.91
N LEU A 257 4.11 7.54 -23.30
CA LEU A 257 5.56 7.74 -23.22
C LEU A 257 6.22 7.78 -24.60
N ASN A 258 5.79 6.94 -25.52
CA ASN A 258 6.40 6.85 -26.86
C ASN A 258 5.74 7.78 -27.90
N HIS A 259 4.74 8.57 -27.52
CA HIS A 259 4.10 9.51 -28.43
C HIS A 259 5.11 10.56 -28.95
N PRO A 260 5.14 10.89 -30.26
CA PRO A 260 6.17 11.77 -30.84
C PRO A 260 6.08 13.24 -30.39
N SER A 261 4.91 13.71 -29.94
CA SER A 261 4.70 15.08 -29.48
C SER A 261 4.93 15.20 -27.96
N ASP A 262 5.84 16.10 -27.56
CA ASP A 262 6.04 16.44 -26.16
C ASP A 262 4.85 17.17 -25.54
N GLU A 263 4.15 17.98 -26.34
CA GLU A 263 2.93 18.64 -25.89
C GLU A 263 1.86 17.61 -25.50
N TYR A 264 1.67 16.57 -26.35
CA TYR A 264 0.76 15.48 -26.03
C TYR A 264 1.21 14.71 -24.79
N PHE A 265 2.49 14.37 -24.68
CA PHE A 265 3.04 13.70 -23.50
C PHE A 265 2.83 14.52 -22.23
N ASN A 266 3.24 15.78 -22.23
CA ASN A 266 3.17 16.65 -21.06
C ASN A 266 1.72 16.90 -20.60
N ARG A 267 0.76 16.84 -21.52
CA ARG A 267 -0.66 17.01 -21.22
C ARG A 267 -1.28 15.73 -20.63
N ASN A 268 -0.86 14.53 -21.10
CA ASN A 268 -1.54 13.29 -20.78
C ASN A 268 -0.81 12.43 -19.74
N ILE A 269 0.44 12.73 -19.40
CA ILE A 269 1.21 11.87 -18.49
C ILE A 269 0.64 11.87 -17.07
N ASP A 270 0.13 13.01 -16.59
CA ASP A 270 -0.49 13.10 -15.27
C ASP A 270 -1.85 12.38 -15.19
N ASP A 271 -2.48 12.11 -16.33
CA ASP A 271 -3.71 11.34 -16.37
C ASP A 271 -3.50 9.84 -16.07
N ILE A 272 -2.28 9.32 -16.30
CA ILE A 272 -1.96 7.88 -16.14
C ILE A 272 -0.86 7.58 -15.11
N LEU A 273 -0.09 8.58 -14.72
CA LEU A 273 0.98 8.46 -13.73
C LEU A 273 0.75 9.46 -12.59
N ASP A 274 0.75 9.00 -11.36
CA ASP A 274 0.74 9.86 -10.18
C ASP A 274 2.09 10.58 -10.08
N LEU A 275 2.13 11.82 -10.57
CA LEU A 275 3.35 12.63 -10.61
C LEU A 275 3.84 13.00 -9.21
N GLU A 276 2.97 13.12 -8.20
CA GLU A 276 3.40 13.38 -6.82
C GLU A 276 4.20 12.19 -6.26
N THR A 277 3.71 10.97 -6.46
CA THR A 277 4.46 9.76 -6.09
C THR A 277 5.73 9.62 -6.92
N PHE A 278 5.69 9.94 -8.21
CA PHE A 278 6.87 9.96 -9.08
C PHE A 278 7.95 10.95 -8.56
N TYR A 279 7.57 12.17 -8.18
CA TYR A 279 8.56 13.14 -7.66
C TYR A 279 9.20 12.66 -6.36
N ARG A 280 8.42 12.10 -5.44
CA ARG A 280 8.93 11.52 -4.18
C ARG A 280 9.87 10.36 -4.45
N TRP A 281 9.52 9.47 -5.37
CA TRP A 281 10.35 8.35 -5.79
C TRP A 281 11.66 8.83 -6.44
N ASN A 282 11.62 9.82 -7.32
CA ASN A 282 12.83 10.36 -7.94
C ASN A 282 13.72 11.12 -6.93
N VAL A 283 13.13 11.88 -6.02
CA VAL A 283 13.86 12.49 -4.89
C VAL A 283 14.52 11.41 -4.03
N HIS A 284 13.81 10.31 -3.74
CA HIS A 284 14.37 9.17 -3.03
C HIS A 284 15.57 8.57 -3.75
N ALA A 285 15.52 8.39 -5.07
CA ALA A 285 16.64 7.89 -5.86
C ALA A 285 17.86 8.82 -5.79
N LEU A 286 17.66 10.14 -5.89
CA LEU A 286 18.74 11.13 -5.73
C LEU A 286 19.37 11.09 -4.33
N LEU A 287 18.56 11.10 -3.27
CA LEU A 287 19.03 11.04 -1.88
C LEU A 287 19.80 9.72 -1.60
N SER A 288 19.36 8.65 -2.20
CA SER A 288 19.98 7.32 -2.09
C SER A 288 21.23 7.17 -2.91
N GLY A 289 21.46 8.03 -3.90
CA GLY A 289 22.55 7.88 -4.87
C GLY A 289 22.35 6.64 -5.77
N SER A 290 21.12 6.18 -5.97
CA SER A 290 20.80 4.96 -6.71
C SER A 290 20.51 5.25 -8.18
N GLU A 291 21.09 4.43 -9.07
CA GLU A 291 20.86 4.43 -10.51
C GLU A 291 20.25 3.12 -11.00
N HIS A 292 19.88 2.23 -10.09
CA HIS A 292 19.48 0.87 -10.42
C HIS A 292 18.08 0.76 -11.05
N GLN A 293 17.27 1.83 -11.05
CA GLN A 293 15.94 1.87 -11.66
C GLN A 293 16.01 2.46 -13.08
N ASP A 294 16.72 1.76 -13.95
CA ASP A 294 17.01 2.17 -15.32
C ASP A 294 15.92 1.76 -16.35
N ALA A 295 16.27 1.74 -17.62
CA ALA A 295 15.36 1.35 -18.71
C ALA A 295 15.05 -0.16 -18.76
N ILE A 296 15.84 -1.00 -18.09
CA ILE A 296 15.79 -2.46 -18.25
C ILE A 296 15.70 -3.22 -16.92
N HIS A 297 15.95 -2.55 -15.77
CA HIS A 297 15.97 -3.19 -14.46
C HIS A 297 15.17 -2.44 -13.40
N ASN A 298 14.73 -3.20 -12.39
CA ASN A 298 14.28 -2.71 -11.09
C ASN A 298 13.10 -1.72 -11.11
N ALA A 299 12.37 -1.62 -12.23
CA ALA A 299 11.15 -0.85 -12.26
C ALA A 299 10.04 -1.60 -11.52
N ARG A 300 9.36 -0.91 -10.61
CA ARG A 300 8.15 -1.40 -9.94
C ARG A 300 7.06 -0.35 -10.08
N LEU A 301 6.01 -0.72 -10.78
CA LEU A 301 4.87 0.12 -11.07
C LEU A 301 3.60 -0.54 -10.52
N TYR A 302 2.90 0.17 -9.69
CA TYR A 302 1.59 -0.23 -9.19
C TYR A 302 0.52 0.66 -9.82
N PHE A 303 -0.44 0.08 -10.52
CA PHE A 303 -1.62 0.77 -11.01
C PHE A 303 -2.66 0.83 -9.90
N ASP A 304 -2.88 2.03 -9.38
CA ASP A 304 -3.83 2.28 -8.30
C ASP A 304 -5.26 2.36 -8.87
N PRO A 305 -6.13 1.40 -8.57
CA PRO A 305 -7.48 1.36 -9.10
C PRO A 305 -8.38 2.47 -8.52
N THR A 306 -7.92 3.18 -7.49
CA THR A 306 -8.68 4.28 -6.88
C THR A 306 -8.43 5.62 -7.56
N LEU A 307 -7.30 5.77 -8.23
CA LEU A 307 -6.93 6.97 -8.99
C LEU A 307 -6.91 6.75 -10.51
N GLY A 308 -6.80 5.49 -10.97
CA GLY A 308 -6.56 5.18 -12.38
C GLY A 308 -5.14 5.58 -12.83
N LYS A 309 -4.18 5.63 -11.91
CA LYS A 309 -2.82 6.11 -12.15
C LYS A 309 -1.77 5.14 -11.63
N PHE A 310 -0.63 5.09 -12.31
CA PHE A 310 0.53 4.35 -11.85
C PHE A 310 1.26 5.07 -10.73
N LYS A 311 1.77 4.31 -9.77
CA LYS A 311 2.67 4.73 -8.70
C LYS A 311 3.97 3.96 -8.78
N TYR A 312 5.11 4.65 -8.61
CA TYR A 312 6.40 4.00 -8.49
C TYR A 312 6.60 3.45 -7.07
N ILE A 313 7.14 2.22 -6.98
CA ILE A 313 7.60 1.63 -5.72
C ILE A 313 9.11 1.49 -5.77
N PRO A 314 9.87 1.99 -4.78
CA PRO A 314 11.32 1.82 -4.70
C PRO A 314 11.72 0.35 -4.63
N TRP A 315 12.71 -0.03 -5.40
CA TRP A 315 13.26 -1.38 -5.41
C TRP A 315 14.74 -1.36 -5.77
N ASP A 316 15.55 -2.23 -5.12
CA ASP A 316 16.98 -2.39 -5.35
C ASP A 316 17.75 -1.05 -5.25
N VAL A 317 17.46 -0.33 -4.16
CA VAL A 317 17.92 1.05 -3.94
C VAL A 317 19.30 1.08 -3.27
N ASN A 318 20.27 0.51 -3.92
CA ASN A 318 21.66 0.52 -3.49
C ASN A 318 22.49 1.56 -4.29
N ILE A 319 23.70 1.86 -3.82
CA ILE A 319 24.56 2.88 -4.42
C ILE A 319 25.34 2.33 -5.63
N GLY A 320 25.56 1.01 -5.68
CA GLY A 320 26.47 0.40 -6.62
C GLY A 320 27.94 0.83 -6.39
N ASP A 321 28.76 0.73 -7.41
CA ASP A 321 30.19 1.09 -7.33
C ASP A 321 30.45 2.60 -7.46
N LEU A 322 29.61 3.46 -6.90
CA LEU A 322 29.66 4.88 -7.10
C LEU A 322 30.67 5.59 -6.18
N GLU A 323 31.61 6.29 -6.80
CA GLU A 323 32.57 7.13 -6.09
C GLU A 323 32.16 8.61 -6.02
N ALA A 324 31.13 9.03 -6.78
CA ALA A 324 30.70 10.41 -6.92
C ALA A 324 29.16 10.51 -6.88
N PRO A 325 28.60 11.70 -6.52
CA PRO A 325 27.17 11.96 -6.59
C PRO A 325 26.58 11.68 -7.97
N ILE A 326 25.34 11.22 -8.01
CA ILE A 326 24.67 10.75 -9.23
C ILE A 326 24.68 11.80 -10.36
N GLU A 327 24.39 13.06 -10.04
CA GLU A 327 24.29 14.13 -11.04
C GLU A 327 25.67 14.63 -11.55
N SER A 328 26.77 14.30 -10.86
CA SER A 328 28.11 14.71 -11.28
C SER A 328 28.75 13.77 -12.28
N ARG A 329 28.14 12.62 -12.56
CA ARG A 329 28.78 11.53 -13.34
C ARG A 329 28.42 11.52 -14.81
N GLY A 330 27.36 12.19 -15.19
CA GLY A 330 26.74 11.98 -16.50
C GLY A 330 26.29 10.53 -16.65
N ILE A 331 25.03 10.31 -16.79
CA ILE A 331 24.44 8.99 -16.89
C ILE A 331 24.66 8.49 -18.34
N ASP A 332 25.03 7.23 -18.55
CA ASP A 332 25.10 6.63 -19.87
C ASP A 332 23.70 6.58 -20.50
N PRO A 333 23.46 7.16 -21.70
CA PRO A 333 22.14 7.16 -22.33
C PRO A 333 21.45 5.81 -22.44
N LYS A 334 22.20 4.71 -22.55
CA LYS A 334 21.61 3.37 -22.59
C LYS A 334 21.01 2.88 -21.27
N ASP A 335 21.42 3.45 -20.15
CA ASP A 335 21.01 3.04 -18.80
C ASP A 335 19.89 3.92 -18.26
N TYR A 336 19.40 4.89 -19.04
CA TYR A 336 18.36 5.80 -18.64
C TYR A 336 16.98 5.15 -18.54
N ASN A 337 16.21 5.61 -17.56
CA ASN A 337 14.78 5.44 -17.55
C ASN A 337 14.14 6.50 -18.47
N PRO A 338 13.59 6.11 -19.64
CA PRO A 338 13.08 7.09 -20.61
C PRO A 338 11.88 7.87 -20.10
N LEU A 339 11.10 7.31 -19.16
CA LEU A 339 9.99 7.99 -18.53
C LEU A 339 10.49 9.12 -17.62
N VAL A 340 11.52 8.85 -16.81
CA VAL A 340 12.16 9.86 -15.93
C VAL A 340 12.73 11.00 -16.77
N LEU A 341 13.46 10.70 -17.82
CA LEU A 341 14.04 11.71 -18.69
C LEU A 341 12.99 12.62 -19.32
N ARG A 342 11.92 12.02 -19.84
CA ARG A 342 10.88 12.77 -20.54
C ARG A 342 10.07 13.66 -19.60
N ILE A 343 9.75 13.18 -18.40
CA ILE A 343 9.07 13.96 -17.36
C ILE A 343 9.93 15.15 -16.95
N LEU A 344 11.20 14.89 -16.60
CA LEU A 344 12.09 15.94 -16.09
C LEU A 344 12.63 16.90 -17.17
N ALA A 345 12.44 16.61 -18.44
CA ALA A 345 12.66 17.56 -19.54
C ALA A 345 11.62 18.68 -19.57
N HIS A 346 10.44 18.49 -18.94
CA HIS A 346 9.42 19.51 -18.81
C HIS A 346 9.67 20.37 -17.57
N GLN A 347 10.00 21.66 -17.80
CA GLN A 347 10.41 22.57 -16.71
C GLN A 347 9.43 22.62 -15.53
N PRO A 348 8.10 22.69 -15.71
CA PRO A 348 7.16 22.68 -14.58
C PRO A 348 7.23 21.43 -13.71
N PHE A 349 7.47 20.26 -14.31
CA PHE A 349 7.59 18.99 -13.57
C PHE A 349 8.92 18.93 -12.80
N LEU A 350 10.01 19.36 -13.45
CA LEU A 350 11.32 19.46 -12.80
C LEU A 350 11.29 20.40 -11.59
N GLU A 351 10.61 21.53 -11.69
CA GLU A 351 10.47 22.49 -10.58
C GLU A 351 9.70 21.91 -9.39
N LYS A 352 8.65 21.13 -9.63
CA LYS A 352 7.92 20.42 -8.56
C LYS A 352 8.83 19.40 -7.88
N ARG A 353 9.55 18.55 -8.62
CA ARG A 353 10.53 17.59 -8.09
C ARG A 353 11.60 18.31 -7.26
N ASN A 354 12.20 19.38 -7.80
CA ASN A 354 13.26 20.14 -7.12
C ASN A 354 12.76 20.83 -5.84
N ARG A 355 11.50 21.21 -5.78
CA ARG A 355 10.90 21.76 -4.56
C ARG A 355 10.86 20.72 -3.46
N LEU A 356 10.36 19.51 -3.72
CA LEU A 356 10.35 18.40 -2.75
C LEU A 356 11.76 18.05 -2.28
N LEU A 357 12.72 18.00 -3.20
CA LEU A 357 14.12 17.75 -2.84
C LEU A 357 14.66 18.84 -1.89
N ARG A 358 14.38 20.11 -2.17
CA ARG A 358 14.78 21.23 -1.29
C ARG A 358 14.11 21.15 0.08
N GLU A 359 12.83 20.82 0.12
CA GLU A 359 12.10 20.64 1.38
C GLU A 359 12.75 19.57 2.25
N TYR A 360 13.10 18.42 1.68
CA TYR A 360 13.79 17.36 2.40
C TYR A 360 15.19 17.78 2.88
N LEU A 361 15.99 18.38 2.00
CA LEU A 361 17.37 18.77 2.31
C LEU A 361 17.46 19.92 3.31
N ALA A 362 16.47 20.82 3.35
CA ALA A 362 16.39 21.93 4.28
C ALA A 362 16.01 21.49 5.71
N ASP A 363 15.35 20.35 5.86
CA ASP A 363 15.05 19.78 7.16
C ASP A 363 16.26 19.01 7.69
N SER A 364 17.08 19.72 8.46
CA SER A 364 18.31 19.14 9.03
C SER A 364 18.06 17.96 9.98
N GLU A 365 16.89 17.92 10.65
CA GLU A 365 16.56 16.81 11.54
C GLU A 365 16.22 15.55 10.75
N THR A 366 15.46 15.69 9.66
CA THR A 366 15.15 14.58 8.74
C THR A 366 16.43 14.01 8.11
N VAL A 367 17.37 14.85 7.69
CA VAL A 367 18.66 14.40 7.16
C VAL A 367 19.51 13.73 8.25
N ALA A 368 19.56 14.33 9.45
CA ALA A 368 20.31 13.75 10.57
C ALA A 368 19.74 12.40 11.01
N ASP A 369 18.43 12.21 10.92
CA ASP A 369 17.76 10.95 11.23
C ASP A 369 18.21 9.81 10.32
N ASP A 370 18.41 10.05 9.02
CA ASP A 370 18.95 9.05 8.09
C ASP A 370 20.29 8.48 8.56
N PHE A 371 21.20 9.37 8.97
CA PHE A 371 22.53 8.95 9.44
C PHE A 371 22.51 8.34 10.84
N ARG A 372 21.61 8.81 11.70
CA ARG A 372 21.35 8.22 13.01
C ARG A 372 20.88 6.78 12.85
N TYR A 373 19.91 6.54 11.97
CA TYR A 373 19.40 5.20 11.66
C TYR A 373 20.53 4.28 11.14
N TYR A 374 21.36 4.77 10.20
CA TYR A 374 22.50 4.03 9.69
C TYR A 374 23.48 3.63 10.81
N ASP A 375 23.84 4.60 11.67
CA ASP A 375 24.79 4.38 12.75
C ASP A 375 24.24 3.44 13.84
N GLU A 376 22.95 3.54 14.15
CA GLU A 376 22.25 2.62 15.08
C GLU A 376 22.19 1.19 14.54
N LEU A 377 21.88 1.02 13.25
CA LEU A 377 21.95 -0.29 12.59
C LEU A 377 23.35 -0.89 12.71
N TYR A 378 24.38 -0.10 12.42
CA TYR A 378 25.77 -0.57 12.55
C TYR A 378 26.09 -1.04 13.96
N GLN A 379 25.74 -0.25 14.98
CA GLN A 379 26.03 -0.61 16.38
C GLN A 379 25.26 -1.88 16.80
N THR A 380 24.00 -1.98 16.39
CA THR A 380 23.16 -3.13 16.71
C THR A 380 23.63 -4.39 16.01
N LEU A 381 23.93 -4.32 14.72
CA LEU A 381 24.21 -5.50 13.89
C LEU A 381 25.65 -5.99 13.94
N ARG A 382 26.59 -5.12 14.30
CA ARG A 382 28.01 -5.47 14.36
C ARG A 382 28.32 -6.79 15.09
N PRO A 383 27.73 -7.11 16.26
CA PRO A 383 27.96 -8.40 16.89
C PRO A 383 27.47 -9.60 16.05
N ALA A 384 26.36 -9.47 15.33
CA ALA A 384 25.85 -10.53 14.46
C ALA A 384 26.76 -10.76 13.24
N PHE A 385 27.25 -9.67 12.61
CA PHE A 385 28.26 -9.74 11.55
C PHE A 385 29.56 -10.43 12.03
N TYR A 386 30.01 -10.14 13.24
CA TYR A 386 31.22 -10.74 13.80
C TYR A 386 31.02 -12.21 14.18
N ARG A 387 29.81 -12.59 14.55
CA ARG A 387 29.44 -13.98 14.84
C ARG A 387 29.42 -14.85 13.60
N ASP A 388 29.01 -14.28 12.47
CA ASP A 388 28.87 -15.00 11.20
C ASP A 388 30.24 -15.46 10.68
N THR A 389 30.43 -16.76 10.62
CA THR A 389 31.65 -17.38 10.13
C THR A 389 31.51 -17.94 8.70
N LEU A 390 30.33 -17.89 8.08
CA LEU A 390 30.13 -18.35 6.70
C LEU A 390 30.27 -17.24 5.66
N LYS A 391 30.17 -15.97 6.08
CA LYS A 391 30.34 -14.84 5.17
C LYS A 391 31.66 -14.90 4.42
N ASN A 392 31.73 -14.40 3.20
CA ASN A 392 32.89 -14.45 2.32
C ASN A 392 33.87 -13.26 2.45
N TYR A 393 33.72 -12.45 3.51
CA TYR A 393 34.55 -11.29 3.81
C TYR A 393 35.01 -11.27 5.27
N SER A 394 36.04 -10.45 5.58
CA SER A 394 36.52 -10.27 6.95
C SER A 394 35.73 -9.23 7.73
N ASN A 395 35.80 -9.27 9.07
CA ASN A 395 35.25 -8.22 9.92
C ASN A 395 35.89 -6.85 9.66
N ARG A 396 37.14 -6.84 9.23
CA ARG A 396 37.85 -5.63 8.84
C ARG A 396 37.24 -5.06 7.58
N PHE A 397 37.04 -5.86 6.54
CA PHE A 397 36.40 -5.44 5.29
C PHE A 397 35.00 -4.89 5.56
N PHE A 398 34.19 -5.59 6.36
CA PHE A 398 32.88 -5.10 6.76
C PHE A 398 32.93 -3.69 7.38
N ARG A 399 33.86 -3.46 8.33
CA ARG A 399 33.97 -2.14 8.96
C ARG A 399 34.39 -1.04 7.98
N GLU A 400 35.32 -1.36 7.10
CA GLU A 400 35.85 -0.43 6.10
C GLU A 400 34.75 -0.07 5.08
N GLU A 401 34.02 -1.06 4.59
CA GLU A 401 32.92 -0.84 3.62
C GLU A 401 31.74 -0.06 4.24
N VAL A 402 31.31 -0.42 5.44
CA VAL A 402 30.26 0.35 6.13
C VAL A 402 30.67 1.81 6.33
N ALA A 403 31.91 2.08 6.70
CA ALA A 403 32.40 3.44 6.81
C ALA A 403 32.49 4.15 5.44
N ARG A 404 32.91 3.44 4.40
CA ARG A 404 32.99 3.94 3.02
C ARG A 404 31.58 4.31 2.47
N TYR A 405 30.61 3.42 2.63
CA TYR A 405 29.24 3.69 2.16
C TYR A 405 28.60 4.88 2.90
N ARG A 406 28.84 4.97 4.22
CA ARG A 406 28.37 6.12 5.00
C ARG A 406 28.98 7.44 4.49
N ASP A 407 30.28 7.43 4.14
CA ASP A 407 30.96 8.60 3.58
C ASP A 407 30.40 8.96 2.19
N ILE A 408 30.13 7.96 1.33
CA ILE A 408 29.50 8.18 0.02
C ILE A 408 28.12 8.83 0.18
N LEU A 409 27.28 8.29 1.04
CA LEU A 409 25.96 8.85 1.32
C LEU A 409 26.05 10.29 1.86
N SER A 410 27.01 10.56 2.76
CA SER A 410 27.22 11.91 3.31
C SER A 410 27.69 12.89 2.23
N ARG A 411 28.59 12.48 1.37
CA ARG A 411 29.06 13.32 0.24
C ARG A 411 27.97 13.57 -0.78
N ASN A 412 27.11 12.57 -1.05
CA ASN A 412 25.97 12.74 -1.93
C ASN A 412 25.00 13.78 -1.38
N ILE A 413 24.63 13.69 -0.11
CA ILE A 413 23.76 14.68 0.54
C ILE A 413 24.39 16.07 0.52
N ALA A 414 25.69 16.21 0.85
CA ALA A 414 26.37 17.49 0.81
C ALA A 414 26.39 18.12 -0.59
N TYR A 415 26.62 17.30 -1.62
CA TYR A 415 26.53 17.73 -3.01
C TYR A 415 25.12 18.24 -3.37
N LEU A 416 24.09 17.49 -2.99
CA LEU A 416 22.71 17.89 -3.25
C LEU A 416 22.35 19.19 -2.49
N GLN A 417 22.83 19.37 -1.25
CA GLN A 417 22.62 20.60 -0.50
C GLN A 417 23.31 21.80 -1.18
N GLU A 418 24.54 21.65 -1.61
CA GLU A 418 25.27 22.70 -2.34
C GLU A 418 24.53 23.12 -3.62
N HIS A 419 24.04 22.16 -4.40
CA HIS A 419 23.45 22.44 -5.72
C HIS A 419 21.98 22.82 -5.70
N TYR A 420 21.24 22.45 -4.66
CA TYR A 420 19.79 22.71 -4.59
C TYR A 420 19.37 23.72 -3.52
N LEU A 421 20.18 23.93 -2.46
CA LEU A 421 19.88 24.93 -1.44
C LEU A 421 20.67 26.23 -1.62
N GLU A 422 21.95 26.14 -2.06
CA GLU A 422 22.86 27.28 -2.11
C GLU A 422 22.97 27.91 -3.52
N ALA A 423 22.70 27.12 -4.57
CA ALA A 423 22.74 27.55 -5.96
C ALA A 423 21.34 27.56 -6.60
N GLU A 424 21.14 28.32 -7.69
CA GLU A 424 20.00 28.08 -8.57
C GLU A 424 20.14 26.67 -9.17
N PRO A 425 19.07 25.86 -9.09
CA PRO A 425 19.13 24.51 -9.64
C PRO A 425 19.45 24.54 -11.13
N PRO A 426 20.25 23.58 -11.63
CA PRO A 426 20.56 23.52 -13.05
C PRO A 426 19.27 23.49 -13.87
N PRO A 427 19.21 24.21 -15.03
CA PRO A 427 18.08 24.11 -15.93
C PRO A 427 17.92 22.66 -16.39
N ALA A 428 16.67 22.30 -16.77
CA ALA A 428 16.41 21.02 -17.38
C ALA A 428 17.45 20.75 -18.48
N ALA A 429 18.16 19.64 -18.38
CA ALA A 429 19.00 19.22 -19.48
C ALA A 429 18.10 19.11 -20.75
N PRO A 430 18.45 19.74 -21.88
CA PRO A 430 17.72 19.50 -23.08
C PRO A 430 17.75 17.98 -23.28
N ALA A 431 16.57 17.38 -23.48
CA ALA A 431 16.48 16.00 -23.87
C ALA A 431 17.21 15.89 -25.23
N GLU A 432 18.53 15.69 -25.20
CA GLU A 432 19.26 15.27 -26.40
C GLU A 432 18.69 13.92 -26.79
N ARG A 433 17.74 13.97 -27.70
CA ARG A 433 17.12 12.81 -28.31
C ARG A 433 18.10 12.13 -29.25
N GLU A 434 19.15 11.51 -28.72
CA GLU A 434 19.96 10.58 -29.50
C GLU A 434 19.30 9.20 -29.64
N ARG A 435 18.23 8.93 -28.90
CA ARG A 435 17.36 7.81 -29.23
C ARG A 435 16.25 8.34 -30.17
N PRO A 436 16.19 7.89 -31.44
CA PRO A 436 14.94 7.91 -32.13
C PRO A 436 13.96 7.15 -31.26
N LEU A 437 12.89 7.79 -30.78
CA LEU A 437 11.70 7.06 -30.35
C LEU A 437 11.57 5.98 -31.41
N ALA A 438 11.71 4.69 -31.07
CA ALA A 438 11.73 3.65 -32.07
C ALA A 438 10.58 3.95 -32.99
N GLU A 439 10.86 4.07 -34.33
CA GLU A 439 9.74 4.05 -35.27
C GLU A 439 8.96 2.85 -34.82
N PRO A 440 7.68 2.98 -34.44
CA PRO A 440 6.90 1.84 -34.04
C PRO A 440 7.08 0.85 -35.17
N ASP A 441 7.73 -0.28 -34.89
CA ASP A 441 7.75 -1.39 -35.84
C ASP A 441 6.31 -1.51 -36.28
N GLY A 442 5.95 -1.28 -37.54
CA GLY A 442 4.67 -0.86 -38.11
C GLY A 442 3.37 -1.52 -37.59
N GLU A 443 3.40 -2.15 -36.46
CA GLU A 443 2.31 -2.75 -35.66
C GLU A 443 1.90 -1.94 -34.41
N TYR A 444 2.63 -0.88 -34.04
CA TYR A 444 2.34 -0.08 -32.88
C TYR A 444 1.66 1.25 -33.19
N ALA A 445 0.44 1.20 -33.68
CA ALA A 445 -0.53 2.18 -33.25
C ALA A 445 -1.04 1.67 -31.90
N PRO A 446 -0.82 2.39 -30.76
CA PRO A 446 -1.37 1.95 -29.51
C PRO A 446 -2.87 1.79 -29.74
N PRO A 447 -3.46 0.61 -29.51
CA PRO A 447 -4.88 0.53 -29.47
C PRO A 447 -5.29 1.50 -28.35
N VAL A 448 -6.16 2.46 -28.68
CA VAL A 448 -6.97 3.09 -27.63
C VAL A 448 -7.64 1.91 -26.95
N PRO A 449 -7.34 1.62 -25.68
CA PRO A 449 -7.90 0.43 -25.05
C PRO A 449 -9.42 0.60 -25.00
N THR A 450 -10.12 -0.12 -25.84
CA THR A 450 -11.57 -0.23 -25.86
C THR A 450 -11.87 -1.68 -25.57
N GLY A 451 -11.75 -2.05 -24.31
CA GLY A 451 -12.08 -3.40 -23.84
C GLY A 451 -13.04 -3.33 -22.67
N ASP A 452 -13.71 -4.46 -22.38
CA ASP A 452 -14.62 -4.57 -21.22
C ASP A 452 -13.89 -4.34 -19.86
N ALA A 453 -12.54 -4.44 -19.84
CA ALA A 453 -11.72 -4.29 -18.63
C ALA A 453 -11.13 -2.88 -18.45
N PHE A 454 -11.00 -2.08 -19.51
CA PHE A 454 -10.35 -0.77 -19.43
C PHE A 454 -10.93 0.16 -20.49
N THR A 455 -11.58 1.23 -20.08
CA THR A 455 -12.01 2.33 -20.95
C THR A 455 -11.31 3.59 -20.48
N TYR A 456 -10.59 4.24 -21.39
CA TYR A 456 -9.91 5.49 -21.15
C TYR A 456 -10.63 6.66 -21.81
N PHE A 457 -11.05 7.59 -20.98
CA PHE A 457 -11.63 8.84 -21.42
C PHE A 457 -10.52 9.88 -21.45
N HIS A 458 -10.08 10.26 -22.65
CA HIS A 458 -9.06 11.29 -22.80
C HIS A 458 -9.53 12.63 -22.21
N ASP A 459 -8.56 13.40 -21.69
CA ASP A 459 -8.72 14.80 -21.30
C ASP A 459 -9.43 15.05 -19.96
N ILE A 460 -8.86 14.49 -18.86
CA ILE A 460 -9.18 14.96 -17.49
C ILE A 460 -8.79 16.43 -17.34
N SER A 461 -7.70 16.85 -18.00
CA SER A 461 -7.14 18.20 -17.98
C SER A 461 -7.77 19.17 -19.01
N ARG A 462 -9.01 18.90 -19.48
CA ARG A 462 -9.72 19.84 -20.35
C ARG A 462 -9.91 21.19 -19.70
N SER A 463 -9.75 22.28 -20.48
CA SER A 463 -10.19 23.58 -20.00
C SER A 463 -11.70 23.61 -19.80
N PRO A 464 -12.23 24.45 -18.88
CA PRO A 464 -13.66 24.64 -18.75
C PRO A 464 -14.36 25.01 -20.07
N GLU A 465 -13.69 25.70 -20.97
CA GLU A 465 -14.18 26.09 -22.30
C GLU A 465 -14.37 24.87 -23.20
N GLU A 466 -13.40 23.98 -23.26
CA GLU A 466 -13.48 22.73 -24.04
C GLU A 466 -14.58 21.81 -23.47
N PHE A 467 -14.68 21.73 -22.14
CA PHE A 467 -15.74 21.00 -21.46
C PHE A 467 -17.13 21.51 -21.84
N LEU A 468 -17.32 22.84 -21.79
CA LEU A 468 -18.61 23.46 -22.10
C LEU A 468 -19.00 23.29 -23.56
N ALA A 469 -18.02 23.28 -24.47
CA ALA A 469 -18.28 23.03 -25.90
C ALA A 469 -18.84 21.63 -26.13
N ALA A 470 -18.41 20.63 -25.34
CA ALA A 470 -18.91 19.27 -25.42
C ALA A 470 -20.20 19.04 -24.59
N HIS A 471 -20.43 19.85 -23.55
CA HIS A 471 -21.52 19.67 -22.58
C HIS A 471 -22.41 20.93 -22.43
N PRO A 472 -23.32 21.20 -23.40
CA PRO A 472 -24.13 22.43 -23.43
C PRO A 472 -25.12 22.53 -22.26
N ASN A 473 -25.34 21.50 -21.46
CA ASN A 473 -26.16 21.53 -20.26
C ASN A 473 -25.50 22.27 -19.09
N PHE A 474 -24.20 22.52 -19.18
CA PHE A 474 -23.42 23.24 -18.20
C PHE A 474 -23.22 24.70 -18.62
N SER A 475 -23.02 25.57 -17.69
CA SER A 475 -22.65 26.96 -17.90
C SER A 475 -21.43 27.30 -17.05
N LYS A 476 -20.86 28.49 -17.26
CA LYS A 476 -19.71 28.98 -16.49
C LYS A 476 -19.99 30.39 -16.00
N ASP A 477 -19.61 30.67 -14.77
CA ASP A 477 -19.69 32.03 -14.20
C ASP A 477 -18.46 32.89 -14.56
N THR A 478 -18.41 34.10 -14.02
CA THR A 478 -17.30 35.02 -14.22
C THR A 478 -16.02 34.64 -13.51
N ALA A 479 -16.09 33.75 -12.51
CA ALA A 479 -14.93 33.20 -11.81
C ALA A 479 -14.33 31.97 -12.54
N GLY A 480 -15.03 31.45 -13.55
CA GLY A 480 -14.63 30.25 -14.28
C GLY A 480 -15.17 28.95 -13.68
N GLU A 481 -16.06 29.03 -12.68
CA GLU A 481 -16.66 27.87 -12.04
C GLU A 481 -17.83 27.34 -12.88
N LEU A 482 -17.99 26.02 -12.93
CA LEU A 482 -19.04 25.36 -13.72
C LEU A 482 -20.36 25.32 -12.94
N HIS A 483 -21.47 25.46 -13.64
CA HIS A 483 -22.82 25.44 -13.07
C HIS A 483 -23.71 24.44 -13.82
N LEU A 484 -24.55 23.75 -13.08
CA LEU A 484 -25.56 22.81 -13.57
C LEU A 484 -26.94 23.15 -12.96
N GLY A 485 -27.93 23.36 -13.79
CA GLY A 485 -29.32 23.71 -13.37
C GLY A 485 -29.58 25.23 -13.31
N PRO A 486 -30.65 25.69 -12.62
CA PRO A 486 -31.71 24.87 -12.01
C PRO A 486 -32.68 24.23 -13.02
N GLY A 487 -33.42 23.22 -12.60
CA GLY A 487 -34.41 22.50 -13.42
C GLY A 487 -33.98 21.10 -13.82
N SER A 488 -34.64 20.52 -14.81
CA SER A 488 -34.36 19.15 -15.23
C SER A 488 -33.20 19.13 -16.22
N VAL A 489 -32.17 18.35 -15.91
CA VAL A 489 -31.01 18.10 -16.74
C VAL A 489 -30.90 16.61 -17.02
N VAL A 490 -30.56 16.22 -18.26
CA VAL A 490 -30.41 14.82 -18.65
C VAL A 490 -28.95 14.57 -19.10
N LEU A 491 -28.28 13.66 -18.44
CA LEU A 491 -26.96 13.16 -18.79
C LEU A 491 -27.10 11.76 -19.41
N ARG A 492 -26.91 11.66 -20.73
CA ARG A 492 -27.10 10.40 -21.49
C ARG A 492 -25.83 9.57 -21.63
N ALA A 493 -24.71 10.11 -21.28
CA ALA A 493 -23.40 9.45 -21.31
C ALA A 493 -22.57 9.89 -20.11
N THR A 494 -21.55 9.11 -19.81
CA THR A 494 -20.57 9.46 -18.79
C THR A 494 -19.97 10.81 -19.08
N THR A 495 -20.01 11.69 -18.07
CA THR A 495 -19.55 13.07 -18.14
C THR A 495 -18.40 13.25 -17.14
N LEU A 496 -17.23 13.67 -17.59
CA LEU A 496 -16.07 13.94 -16.77
C LEU A 496 -15.90 15.45 -16.58
N VAL A 497 -16.09 15.91 -15.36
CA VAL A 497 -15.83 17.31 -14.97
C VAL A 497 -14.33 17.48 -14.79
N PRO A 498 -13.68 18.42 -15.50
CA PRO A 498 -12.22 18.56 -15.44
C PRO A 498 -11.73 19.05 -14.07
N GLU A 499 -10.43 18.89 -13.85
CA GLU A 499 -9.75 19.43 -12.68
C GLU A 499 -9.64 20.97 -12.74
N ASN A 500 -9.16 21.55 -11.64
CA ASN A 500 -8.90 23.00 -11.52
C ASN A 500 -10.13 23.91 -11.72
N THR A 501 -11.33 23.41 -11.50
CA THR A 501 -12.58 24.18 -11.45
C THR A 501 -13.38 23.80 -10.21
N ARG A 502 -14.63 24.20 -10.13
CA ARG A 502 -15.63 23.73 -9.16
C ARG A 502 -16.94 23.54 -9.90
N LEU A 503 -17.66 22.50 -9.58
CA LEU A 503 -19.01 22.29 -10.10
C LEU A 503 -20.04 22.71 -9.08
N HIS A 504 -20.82 23.75 -9.40
CA HIS A 504 -21.99 24.13 -8.63
C HIS A 504 -23.25 23.49 -9.22
N ILE A 505 -24.02 22.78 -8.38
CA ILE A 505 -25.33 22.27 -8.75
C ILE A 505 -26.38 23.11 -8.04
N GLU A 506 -27.21 23.79 -8.82
CA GLU A 506 -28.15 24.77 -8.32
C GLU A 506 -29.33 24.14 -7.56
N ALA A 507 -29.82 24.82 -6.52
CA ALA A 507 -30.97 24.35 -5.75
C ALA A 507 -32.23 24.19 -6.65
N GLY A 508 -32.88 23.02 -6.54
CA GLY A 508 -34.02 22.64 -7.38
C GLY A 508 -33.61 22.04 -8.72
N THR A 509 -32.41 21.49 -8.84
CA THR A 509 -31.97 20.75 -10.02
C THR A 509 -32.35 19.28 -9.88
N ASP A 510 -32.95 18.73 -10.92
CA ASP A 510 -33.14 17.29 -11.13
C ASP A 510 -32.18 16.79 -12.20
N VAL A 511 -31.19 16.02 -11.78
CA VAL A 511 -30.20 15.40 -12.68
C VAL A 511 -30.66 13.98 -13.01
N PHE A 512 -31.14 13.78 -14.22
CA PHE A 512 -31.49 12.46 -14.74
C PHE A 512 -30.31 11.86 -15.45
N LEU A 513 -29.85 10.68 -15.00
CA LEU A 513 -28.79 9.93 -15.64
C LEU A 513 -29.35 8.71 -16.37
N ASP A 514 -28.86 8.47 -17.58
CA ASP A 514 -29.22 7.28 -18.37
C ASP A 514 -28.57 6.02 -17.76
N ALA A 515 -29.02 4.85 -18.20
CA ALA A 515 -28.46 3.59 -17.74
C ALA A 515 -26.93 3.56 -17.87
N HIS A 516 -26.24 3.22 -16.80
CA HIS A 516 -24.76 3.17 -16.69
C HIS A 516 -24.03 4.50 -16.92
N ALA A 517 -24.71 5.61 -17.25
CA ALA A 517 -24.08 6.92 -17.34
C ALA A 517 -23.62 7.41 -15.97
N SER A 518 -22.45 8.00 -15.90
CA SER A 518 -21.81 8.49 -14.67
C SER A 518 -21.52 9.98 -14.76
N LEU A 519 -21.46 10.65 -13.60
CA LEU A 519 -20.89 11.97 -13.45
C LEU A 519 -19.62 11.83 -12.61
N VAL A 520 -18.46 11.94 -13.23
CA VAL A 520 -17.16 11.83 -12.55
C VAL A 520 -16.52 13.21 -12.51
N SER A 521 -16.18 13.70 -11.33
CA SER A 521 -15.59 15.02 -11.15
C SER A 521 -14.18 14.90 -10.56
N TYR A 522 -13.22 15.49 -11.24
CA TYR A 522 -11.86 15.73 -10.72
C TYR A 522 -11.75 17.09 -10.00
N SER A 523 -12.88 17.70 -9.75
CA SER A 523 -13.02 18.94 -9.00
C SER A 523 -14.10 18.82 -7.93
N ALA A 524 -14.03 19.67 -6.93
CA ALA A 524 -15.04 19.68 -5.87
C ALA A 524 -16.43 20.01 -6.42
N ILE A 525 -17.45 19.33 -5.88
CA ILE A 525 -18.87 19.58 -6.17
C ILE A 525 -19.50 20.34 -5.00
N ASP A 526 -20.18 21.43 -5.29
CA ASP A 526 -20.99 22.20 -4.34
C ASP A 526 -22.48 22.09 -4.73
N ALA A 527 -23.19 21.17 -4.09
CA ALA A 527 -24.60 20.86 -4.36
C ALA A 527 -25.45 21.17 -3.12
N ARG A 528 -25.89 22.42 -2.99
CA ARG A 528 -26.70 22.88 -1.85
C ARG A 528 -28.12 23.14 -2.25
N GLY A 529 -28.97 22.15 -2.07
CA GLY A 529 -30.43 22.32 -2.12
C GLY A 529 -30.99 22.93 -0.84
N THR A 530 -32.29 23.10 -0.81
CA THR A 530 -33.07 23.44 0.39
C THR A 530 -34.20 22.46 0.56
N ALA A 531 -34.89 22.46 1.70
CA ALA A 531 -36.03 21.59 1.91
C ALA A 531 -37.15 21.82 0.86
N GLU A 532 -37.34 23.08 0.41
CA GLU A 532 -38.33 23.46 -0.62
C GLU A 532 -37.82 23.23 -2.03
N ARG A 533 -36.52 23.31 -2.25
CA ARG A 533 -35.86 23.16 -3.53
C ARG A 533 -34.68 22.19 -3.43
N PRO A 534 -34.93 20.92 -3.15
CA PRO A 534 -33.84 19.92 -3.08
C PRO A 534 -33.20 19.70 -4.44
N ILE A 535 -31.99 19.16 -4.42
CA ILE A 535 -31.32 18.62 -5.59
C ILE A 535 -31.56 17.12 -5.66
N ARG A 536 -31.78 16.56 -6.84
CA ARG A 536 -32.09 15.14 -6.98
C ARG A 536 -31.26 14.53 -8.11
N PHE A 537 -30.59 13.44 -7.81
CA PHE A 537 -29.97 12.54 -8.80
C PHE A 537 -30.92 11.36 -9.00
N LEU A 538 -31.41 11.19 -10.21
CA LEU A 538 -32.51 10.29 -10.53
C LEU A 538 -32.14 9.40 -11.72
N PRO A 539 -32.63 8.15 -11.77
CA PRO A 539 -32.51 7.33 -12.96
C PRO A 539 -33.42 7.86 -14.05
N LEU A 540 -32.92 7.92 -15.29
CA LEU A 540 -33.73 8.24 -16.46
C LEU A 540 -34.71 7.11 -16.79
N SER A 541 -34.27 5.86 -16.62
CA SER A 541 -35.08 4.65 -16.67
C SER A 541 -35.49 4.22 -15.25
N PRO A 542 -36.73 3.93 -14.94
CA PRO A 542 -37.09 3.52 -13.59
C PRO A 542 -36.55 2.15 -13.16
N THR A 543 -36.12 1.32 -14.10
CA THR A 543 -35.63 -0.06 -13.85
C THR A 543 -34.11 -0.21 -14.00
N GLU A 544 -33.49 0.69 -14.74
CA GLU A 544 -32.05 0.61 -14.99
C GLU A 544 -31.29 1.61 -14.11
N PRO A 545 -30.30 1.17 -13.32
CA PRO A 545 -29.51 2.07 -12.52
C PRO A 545 -28.59 2.93 -13.42
N TRP A 546 -28.36 4.16 -13.01
CA TRP A 546 -27.27 4.94 -13.58
C TRP A 546 -25.92 4.44 -13.05
N GLY A 547 -24.80 4.97 -13.53
CA GLY A 547 -23.47 4.51 -13.15
C GLY A 547 -23.08 4.93 -11.73
N THR A 548 -22.30 5.99 -11.62
CA THR A 548 -21.85 6.55 -10.33
C THR A 548 -21.78 8.07 -10.38
N LEU A 549 -21.97 8.71 -9.23
CA LEU A 549 -21.46 10.06 -9.00
C LEU A 549 -20.11 9.93 -8.27
N ALA A 550 -19.02 10.21 -8.97
CA ALA A 550 -17.68 10.08 -8.39
C ALA A 550 -16.96 11.42 -8.25
N ILE A 551 -16.22 11.56 -7.15
CA ILE A 551 -15.33 12.69 -6.89
C ILE A 551 -13.94 12.09 -6.68
N ILE A 552 -13.00 12.47 -7.56
CA ILE A 552 -11.67 11.85 -7.61
C ILE A 552 -10.61 12.93 -7.47
N ASP A 553 -9.70 12.77 -6.51
CA ASP A 553 -8.51 13.62 -6.31
C ASP A 553 -8.82 15.12 -6.27
N ALA A 554 -10.02 15.47 -5.79
CA ALA A 554 -10.43 16.87 -5.74
C ALA A 554 -9.73 17.61 -4.58
N PRO A 555 -9.01 18.71 -4.87
CA PRO A 555 -8.19 19.39 -3.86
C PRO A 555 -9.01 20.13 -2.79
N ASN A 556 -10.29 20.37 -3.07
CA ASN A 556 -11.21 21.06 -2.15
C ASN A 556 -12.33 20.14 -1.71
N GLU A 557 -12.90 20.42 -0.53
CA GLU A 557 -14.05 19.69 -0.01
C GLU A 557 -15.28 19.83 -0.91
N SER A 558 -15.91 18.71 -1.23
CA SER A 558 -17.23 18.65 -1.88
C SER A 558 -18.34 18.72 -0.83
N ARG A 559 -19.44 19.37 -1.16
CA ARG A 559 -20.57 19.60 -0.22
C ARG A 559 -21.89 19.24 -0.83
N PHE A 560 -22.63 18.42 -0.11
CA PHE A 560 -23.98 18.00 -0.47
C PHE A 560 -24.93 18.34 0.69
N GLU A 561 -25.89 19.20 0.43
CA GLU A 561 -26.90 19.58 1.42
C GLU A 561 -28.29 19.51 0.80
N ASN A 562 -29.26 18.85 1.46
CA ASN A 562 -30.59 18.57 0.94
C ASN A 562 -30.57 17.95 -0.46
N VAL A 563 -29.80 16.88 -0.62
CA VAL A 563 -29.64 16.13 -1.87
C VAL A 563 -30.30 14.76 -1.74
N PHE A 564 -31.00 14.32 -2.78
CA PHE A 564 -31.57 12.98 -2.89
C PHE A 564 -30.80 12.20 -3.97
N PHE A 565 -30.21 11.09 -3.61
CA PHE A 565 -29.60 10.14 -4.52
C PHE A 565 -30.49 8.91 -4.63
N LEU A 566 -31.03 8.69 -5.80
CA LEU A 566 -31.92 7.57 -6.10
C LEU A 566 -31.38 6.81 -7.30
N HIS A 567 -30.84 5.61 -7.05
CA HIS A 567 -30.13 4.85 -8.09
C HIS A 567 -31.11 4.14 -9.05
N THR A 568 -32.18 3.60 -8.50
CA THR A 568 -33.34 3.02 -9.21
C THR A 568 -34.63 3.50 -8.57
N ALA A 569 -35.75 3.36 -9.26
CA ALA A 569 -37.07 3.76 -8.70
C ALA A 569 -37.51 2.86 -7.54
N LYS A 570 -37.01 1.66 -7.43
CA LYS A 570 -37.30 0.70 -6.36
C LYS A 570 -36.01 -0.01 -5.96
N ARG A 571 -35.93 -0.46 -4.70
CA ARG A 571 -34.86 -1.35 -4.25
C ARG A 571 -34.75 -2.53 -5.22
N PRO A 572 -33.56 -2.87 -5.69
CA PRO A 572 -33.31 -4.11 -6.43
C PRO A 572 -33.76 -5.34 -5.62
N ASP A 573 -34.31 -6.33 -6.30
CA ASP A 573 -34.79 -7.56 -5.68
C ASP A 573 -34.38 -8.76 -6.56
N PRO A 574 -33.63 -9.73 -6.04
CA PRO A 574 -33.15 -9.81 -4.65
C PRO A 574 -32.03 -8.78 -4.35
N PRO A 575 -31.80 -8.46 -3.07
CA PRO A 575 -30.60 -7.73 -2.67
C PRO A 575 -29.36 -8.56 -3.00
N LEU A 576 -28.19 -7.90 -3.09
CA LEU A 576 -26.91 -8.61 -3.30
C LEU A 576 -26.60 -9.49 -2.07
N SER A 577 -25.98 -10.63 -2.31
CA SER A 577 -25.39 -11.41 -1.22
C SER A 577 -24.11 -10.73 -0.71
N PRO A 578 -23.70 -10.95 0.56
CA PRO A 578 -22.49 -10.35 1.13
C PRO A 578 -21.21 -10.56 0.31
N ASP A 579 -21.12 -11.67 -0.43
CA ASP A 579 -19.96 -12.03 -1.25
C ASP A 579 -20.09 -11.55 -2.72
N GLU A 580 -21.17 -10.86 -3.08
CA GLU A 580 -21.46 -10.44 -4.45
C GLU A 580 -21.12 -8.96 -4.65
N HIS A 581 -19.99 -8.68 -5.29
CA HIS A 581 -19.59 -7.33 -5.65
C HIS A 581 -20.14 -6.94 -7.01
N ARG A 582 -20.91 -5.86 -7.07
CA ARG A 582 -21.49 -5.36 -8.31
C ARG A 582 -21.03 -3.95 -8.64
N THR A 583 -20.39 -3.81 -9.80
CA THR A 583 -20.14 -2.53 -10.44
C THR A 583 -21.28 -2.22 -11.41
N ILE A 584 -21.81 -1.00 -11.37
CA ILE A 584 -22.88 -0.54 -12.28
C ILE A 584 -22.31 0.24 -13.45
N ALA A 585 -21.34 1.11 -13.19
CA ALA A 585 -20.56 1.77 -14.23
C ALA A 585 -19.53 0.78 -14.81
N GLY A 586 -19.34 0.78 -16.13
CA GLY A 586 -18.14 0.17 -16.71
C GLY A 586 -16.86 0.86 -16.21
N PRO A 587 -15.68 0.31 -16.49
CA PRO A 587 -14.43 0.92 -16.09
C PRO A 587 -14.28 2.33 -16.72
N ILE A 588 -13.92 3.30 -15.88
CA ILE A 588 -13.67 4.68 -16.30
C ILE A 588 -12.22 5.00 -15.93
N ASN A 589 -11.39 5.23 -16.92
CA ASN A 589 -9.94 5.46 -16.75
C ASN A 589 -9.27 4.37 -15.89
N GLY A 590 -9.63 3.11 -16.13
CA GLY A 590 -9.13 1.95 -15.37
C GLY A 590 -9.69 1.80 -13.95
N MET A 591 -10.55 2.70 -13.51
CA MET A 591 -11.20 2.66 -12.20
C MET A 591 -12.53 1.91 -12.29
N LEU A 592 -12.76 0.99 -11.36
CA LEU A 592 -14.07 0.37 -11.12
C LEU A 592 -14.77 1.09 -9.99
N PHE A 593 -16.05 1.38 -10.16
CA PHE A 593 -16.89 2.06 -9.17
C PHE A 593 -17.95 1.11 -8.65
N ARG A 594 -17.92 0.86 -7.34
CA ARG A 594 -18.86 -0.01 -6.64
C ARG A 594 -20.00 0.79 -6.00
N GLY A 595 -19.71 2.03 -5.57
CA GLY A 595 -20.66 2.90 -4.92
C GLY A 595 -21.57 3.66 -5.89
N MET A 596 -22.84 3.89 -5.49
CA MET A 596 -23.73 4.84 -6.16
C MET A 596 -23.12 6.24 -6.11
N VAL A 597 -22.59 6.63 -4.95
CA VAL A 597 -21.77 7.83 -4.78
C VAL A 597 -20.38 7.38 -4.30
N THR A 598 -19.32 7.81 -4.97
CA THR A 598 -17.95 7.42 -4.65
C THR A 598 -17.08 8.67 -4.46
N VAL A 599 -16.30 8.70 -3.39
CA VAL A 599 -15.35 9.76 -3.10
C VAL A 599 -13.97 9.13 -2.89
N ARG A 600 -12.98 9.53 -3.69
CA ARG A 600 -11.63 8.98 -3.62
C ARG A 600 -10.59 10.10 -3.55
N HIS A 601 -9.66 10.00 -2.60
CA HIS A 601 -8.61 11.00 -2.36
C HIS A 601 -9.14 12.44 -2.24
N ALA A 602 -10.33 12.58 -1.65
CA ALA A 602 -11.02 13.86 -1.52
C ALA A 602 -11.79 13.96 -0.19
N ALA A 603 -12.16 15.18 0.17
CA ALA A 603 -12.99 15.45 1.33
C ALA A 603 -14.46 15.67 0.92
N VAL A 604 -15.40 15.13 1.71
CA VAL A 604 -16.84 15.33 1.48
C VAL A 604 -17.59 15.67 2.75
N SER A 605 -18.49 16.64 2.66
CA SER A 605 -19.46 17.00 3.69
C SER A 605 -20.89 16.77 3.16
N ILE A 606 -21.67 16.00 3.89
CA ILE A 606 -23.03 15.60 3.53
C ILE A 606 -23.98 15.96 4.67
N ALA A 607 -25.01 16.73 4.39
CA ALA A 607 -25.99 17.13 5.37
C ALA A 607 -27.43 17.02 4.85
N ALA A 608 -28.35 16.62 5.69
CA ALA A 608 -29.80 16.55 5.39
C ALA A 608 -30.12 15.84 4.06
N SER A 609 -29.34 14.80 3.71
CA SER A 609 -29.39 14.14 2.41
C SER A 609 -29.90 12.70 2.51
N THR A 610 -30.37 12.14 1.39
CA THR A 610 -30.93 10.79 1.34
C THR A 610 -30.24 9.97 0.26
N PHE A 611 -29.82 8.77 0.63
CA PHE A 611 -29.26 7.74 -0.27
C PHE A 611 -30.23 6.55 -0.27
N ALA A 612 -30.82 6.26 -1.42
CA ALA A 612 -31.81 5.22 -1.51
C ALA A 612 -31.67 4.37 -2.78
N HIS A 613 -32.01 3.10 -2.63
CA HIS A 613 -32.11 2.12 -3.70
C HIS A 613 -30.81 1.95 -4.49
N ALA A 614 -29.65 2.06 -3.83
CA ALA A 614 -28.38 1.74 -4.46
C ALA A 614 -28.42 0.31 -5.00
N ALA A 615 -28.03 0.15 -6.25
CA ALA A 615 -28.01 -1.13 -6.94
C ALA A 615 -26.62 -1.75 -7.05
N GLY A 616 -25.59 -0.98 -6.70
CA GLY A 616 -24.21 -1.42 -6.58
C GLY A 616 -23.91 -1.99 -5.20
N ASP A 617 -22.63 -2.15 -4.93
CA ASP A 617 -22.09 -2.65 -3.66
C ASP A 617 -22.37 -1.67 -2.52
N ASP A 618 -22.15 -0.36 -2.73
CA ASP A 618 -22.34 0.65 -1.71
C ASP A 618 -23.32 1.74 -2.13
N ALA A 619 -24.02 2.34 -1.16
CA ALA A 619 -24.75 3.57 -1.44
C ALA A 619 -23.82 4.79 -1.42
N LEU A 620 -22.88 4.83 -0.50
CA LEU A 620 -21.77 5.81 -0.44
C LEU A 620 -20.47 5.09 -0.10
N SER A 621 -19.46 5.23 -0.96
CA SER A 621 -18.10 4.73 -0.72
C SER A 621 -17.11 5.89 -0.61
N VAL A 622 -16.25 5.89 0.43
CA VAL A 622 -15.20 6.90 0.64
C VAL A 622 -13.85 6.21 0.81
N GLN A 623 -12.92 6.48 -0.10
CA GLN A 623 -11.61 5.83 -0.08
C GLN A 623 -10.48 6.88 -0.03
N TYR A 624 -9.52 6.70 0.88
CA TYR A 624 -8.36 7.60 1.07
C TYR A 624 -8.74 9.08 1.25
N GLY A 625 -9.90 9.35 1.84
CA GLY A 625 -10.46 10.68 1.97
C GLY A 625 -10.92 11.02 3.38
N SER A 626 -11.72 12.07 3.48
CA SER A 626 -12.40 12.41 4.73
C SER A 626 -13.88 12.67 4.51
N PHE A 627 -14.68 12.37 5.53
CA PHE A 627 -16.13 12.53 5.46
C PHE A 627 -16.71 13.20 6.71
N ALA A 628 -17.77 14.00 6.50
CA ALA A 628 -18.62 14.50 7.55
C ALA A 628 -20.08 14.30 7.14
N ILE A 629 -20.78 13.36 7.78
CA ILE A 629 -22.17 13.00 7.43
C ILE A 629 -23.06 13.41 8.59
N THR A 630 -24.05 14.25 8.33
CA THR A 630 -24.97 14.71 9.37
C THR A 630 -26.43 14.72 8.89
N ASP A 631 -27.35 14.45 9.82
CA ASP A 631 -28.82 14.59 9.60
C ASP A 631 -29.32 13.87 8.33
N SER A 632 -28.69 12.73 7.96
CA SER A 632 -28.87 12.07 6.67
C SER A 632 -29.55 10.70 6.82
N LEU A 633 -30.08 10.17 5.72
CA LEU A 633 -30.81 8.91 5.68
C LEU A 633 -30.26 8.02 4.57
N PHE A 634 -29.84 6.82 4.93
CA PHE A 634 -29.54 5.73 4.01
C PHE A 634 -30.62 4.66 4.15
N ARG A 635 -31.23 4.24 3.04
CA ARG A 635 -32.29 3.26 3.11
C ARG A 635 -32.50 2.44 1.86
N ASP A 636 -33.00 1.22 2.07
CA ASP A 636 -33.40 0.32 0.99
C ASP A 636 -32.27 0.06 -0.05
N ASN A 637 -31.04 -0.06 0.40
CA ASN A 637 -29.86 -0.30 -0.44
C ASN A 637 -29.61 -1.80 -0.65
N SER A 638 -29.01 -2.16 -1.80
CA SER A 638 -28.78 -3.57 -2.17
C SER A 638 -27.76 -4.28 -1.32
N ALA A 639 -26.69 -3.59 -0.93
CA ALA A 639 -25.63 -4.09 -0.07
C ALA A 639 -25.33 -3.05 1.01
N ASP A 640 -24.12 -2.50 1.08
CA ASP A 640 -23.72 -1.61 2.16
C ASP A 640 -24.36 -0.21 2.05
N ALA A 641 -24.77 0.34 3.18
CA ALA A 641 -25.26 1.70 3.14
C ALA A 641 -24.10 2.70 3.11
N PHE A 642 -23.04 2.45 3.86
CA PHE A 642 -21.84 3.28 3.88
C PHE A 642 -20.60 2.40 4.01
N ASP A 643 -19.64 2.60 3.11
CA ASP A 643 -18.33 1.98 3.10
C ASP A 643 -17.23 3.04 3.17
N ALA A 644 -16.18 2.81 3.97
CA ALA A 644 -15.04 3.72 4.02
C ALA A 644 -13.70 2.98 4.25
N ASP A 645 -12.81 3.10 3.27
CA ASP A 645 -11.47 2.50 3.30
C ASP A 645 -10.39 3.56 3.48
N PHE A 646 -9.49 3.34 4.44
CA PHE A 646 -8.33 4.20 4.70
C PHE A 646 -8.68 5.69 4.81
N ALA A 647 -9.84 5.95 5.40
CA ALA A 647 -10.45 7.27 5.49
C ALA A 647 -10.48 7.79 6.94
N SER A 648 -11.03 8.98 7.11
CA SER A 648 -11.32 9.49 8.46
C SER A 648 -12.54 10.40 8.43
N GLY A 649 -13.34 10.38 9.52
CA GLY A 649 -14.49 11.30 9.54
C GLY A 649 -15.46 11.13 10.68
N THR A 650 -16.61 11.77 10.50
CA THR A 650 -17.68 11.81 11.50
C THR A 650 -19.03 11.46 10.89
N ILE A 651 -19.85 10.74 11.66
CA ILE A 651 -21.26 10.46 11.32
C ILE A 651 -22.10 10.87 12.52
N MET A 652 -23.03 11.80 12.30
CA MET A 652 -23.87 12.32 13.38
C MET A 652 -25.35 12.36 12.96
N ARG A 653 -26.27 12.04 13.87
CA ARG A 653 -27.72 12.15 13.68
C ARG A 653 -28.22 11.55 12.36
N THR A 654 -27.65 10.41 11.99
CA THR A 654 -27.88 9.76 10.70
C THR A 654 -28.54 8.39 10.91
N ALA A 655 -29.41 8.01 10.00
CA ALA A 655 -30.09 6.71 10.02
C ALA A 655 -29.63 5.83 8.86
N PHE A 656 -29.36 4.56 9.15
CA PHE A 656 -29.08 3.50 8.19
C PHE A 656 -30.15 2.42 8.34
N ARG A 657 -30.90 2.15 7.28
CA ARG A 657 -32.08 1.26 7.36
C ARG A 657 -32.17 0.37 6.14
N ASP A 658 -32.54 -0.88 6.38
CA ASP A 658 -32.85 -1.82 5.31
C ASP A 658 -31.71 -1.98 4.29
N SER A 659 -30.46 -2.04 4.77
CA SER A 659 -29.28 -2.38 3.95
C SER A 659 -29.26 -3.89 3.66
N GLY A 660 -28.86 -4.26 2.45
CA GLY A 660 -28.77 -5.68 2.05
C GLY A 660 -27.63 -6.42 2.72
N ASN A 661 -26.54 -5.72 3.03
CA ASN A 661 -25.36 -6.21 3.74
C ASN A 661 -25.15 -5.36 5.00
N ASP A 662 -24.10 -4.57 5.11
CA ASP A 662 -23.76 -3.83 6.32
C ASP A 662 -24.43 -2.45 6.41
N GLY A 663 -24.62 -1.97 7.61
CA GLY A 663 -25.07 -0.59 7.84
C GLY A 663 -23.93 0.39 7.63
N VAL A 664 -22.80 0.10 8.26
CA VAL A 664 -21.56 0.87 8.17
C VAL A 664 -20.40 -0.12 8.12
N ASP A 665 -19.69 -0.18 6.99
CA ASP A 665 -18.43 -0.92 6.83
C ASP A 665 -17.25 0.06 6.78
N ILE A 666 -16.24 -0.16 7.60
CA ILE A 666 -15.07 0.73 7.69
C ILE A 666 -13.80 -0.08 7.85
N ASP A 667 -12.82 0.14 6.95
CA ASP A 667 -11.54 -0.54 6.96
C ASP A 667 -10.38 0.47 7.01
N GLY A 668 -9.40 0.26 7.88
CA GLY A 668 -8.27 1.16 8.06
C GLY A 668 -8.66 2.61 8.39
N THR A 669 -9.88 2.81 8.85
CA THR A 669 -10.57 4.10 8.96
C THR A 669 -10.67 4.55 10.41
N LYS A 670 -10.57 5.86 10.63
CA LYS A 670 -10.83 6.48 11.93
C LYS A 670 -12.16 7.23 11.94
N ALA A 671 -13.14 6.74 12.71
CA ALA A 671 -14.50 7.27 12.72
C ALA A 671 -14.99 7.64 14.13
N LEU A 672 -15.61 8.84 14.23
CA LEU A 672 -16.43 9.24 15.36
C LEU A 672 -17.92 9.19 14.92
N VAL A 673 -18.70 8.38 15.61
CA VAL A 673 -20.12 8.16 15.30
C VAL A 673 -20.96 8.50 16.53
N GLU A 674 -21.91 9.43 16.38
CA GLU A 674 -22.75 9.87 17.49
C GLU A 674 -24.21 10.05 17.04
N ASP A 675 -25.14 9.67 17.92
CA ASP A 675 -26.60 9.80 17.66
C ASP A 675 -27.07 9.09 16.38
N VAL A 676 -26.55 7.89 16.10
CA VAL A 676 -26.88 7.13 14.90
C VAL A 676 -27.86 6.00 15.20
N VAL A 677 -28.70 5.69 14.22
CA VAL A 677 -29.64 4.56 14.28
C VAL A 677 -29.42 3.65 13.10
N VAL A 678 -28.98 2.42 13.36
CA VAL A 678 -28.80 1.35 12.36
C VAL A 678 -29.88 0.29 12.59
N THR A 679 -30.67 -0.03 11.57
CA THR A 679 -31.77 -0.99 11.71
C THR A 679 -31.92 -1.89 10.50
N ARG A 680 -32.14 -3.18 10.73
CA ARG A 680 -32.46 -4.19 9.71
C ARG A 680 -31.40 -4.25 8.59
N THR A 681 -30.18 -4.49 8.97
CA THR A 681 -29.09 -4.81 8.05
C THR A 681 -29.06 -6.30 7.75
N GLY A 682 -28.62 -6.67 6.56
CA GLY A 682 -28.56 -8.06 6.14
C GLY A 682 -27.45 -8.84 6.83
N ASP A 683 -26.34 -8.19 7.15
CA ASP A 683 -25.21 -8.78 7.87
C ASP A 683 -24.85 -7.94 9.12
N LYS A 684 -24.01 -6.94 9.07
CA LYS A 684 -23.53 -6.25 10.28
C LYS A 684 -24.15 -4.87 10.46
N GLY A 685 -24.35 -4.48 11.72
CA GLY A 685 -24.66 -3.09 12.04
C GLY A 685 -23.47 -2.19 11.77
N PHE A 686 -22.33 -2.53 12.39
CA PHE A 686 -21.00 -1.97 12.12
C PHE A 686 -20.02 -3.09 11.86
N SER A 687 -19.29 -3.00 10.76
CA SER A 687 -18.16 -3.84 10.38
C SER A 687 -16.89 -3.02 10.49
N LEU A 688 -15.96 -3.45 11.33
CA LEU A 688 -14.66 -2.84 11.48
C LEU A 688 -13.62 -3.79 10.86
N GLY A 689 -13.13 -3.44 9.68
CA GLY A 689 -12.02 -4.09 9.01
C GLY A 689 -10.69 -3.80 9.71
N ALA A 690 -9.58 -4.19 9.08
CA ALA A 690 -8.28 -4.13 9.70
C ALA A 690 -7.83 -2.70 10.07
N SER A 691 -7.18 -2.57 11.23
CA SER A 691 -6.59 -1.30 11.71
C SER A 691 -7.59 -0.12 11.81
N THR A 692 -8.85 -0.40 12.09
CA THR A 692 -9.91 0.61 12.23
C THR A 692 -10.01 1.12 13.66
N GLU A 693 -10.24 2.42 13.81
CA GLU A 693 -10.52 3.07 15.08
C GLU A 693 -11.96 3.62 15.11
N LEU A 694 -12.86 3.02 15.88
CA LEU A 694 -14.26 3.49 16.03
C LEU A 694 -14.49 4.06 17.43
N GLU A 695 -15.04 5.26 17.49
CA GLU A 695 -15.70 5.81 18.69
C GLU A 695 -17.20 5.95 18.43
N LEU A 696 -18.02 5.08 19.07
CA LEU A 696 -19.50 5.03 18.91
C LEU A 696 -20.18 5.55 20.18
N LYS A 697 -20.98 6.60 20.05
CA LYS A 697 -21.68 7.25 21.17
C LYS A 697 -23.18 7.34 20.95
N ASN A 698 -23.95 7.14 22.04
CA ASN A 698 -25.38 7.34 22.10
C ASN A 698 -26.16 6.83 20.85
N SER A 699 -25.82 5.64 20.38
CA SER A 699 -26.32 5.08 19.12
C SER A 699 -27.08 3.78 19.32
N VAL A 700 -27.97 3.47 18.37
CA VAL A 700 -28.83 2.29 18.40
C VAL A 700 -28.47 1.39 17.22
N ILE A 701 -28.27 0.10 17.50
CA ILE A 701 -28.16 -0.96 16.50
C ILE A 701 -29.26 -1.97 16.82
N ASP A 702 -30.17 -2.15 15.89
CA ASP A 702 -31.33 -3.03 16.06
C ASP A 702 -31.52 -3.94 14.86
N THR A 703 -31.55 -5.23 15.11
CA THR A 703 -31.80 -6.26 14.11
C THR A 703 -30.73 -6.31 13.01
N ALA A 704 -29.59 -6.90 13.32
CA ALA A 704 -28.51 -7.26 12.40
C ALA A 704 -28.13 -8.75 12.60
N ASP A 705 -27.35 -9.33 11.72
CA ASP A 705 -26.72 -10.62 12.01
C ASP A 705 -25.67 -10.40 13.13
N ILE A 706 -24.74 -9.49 12.96
CA ILE A 706 -23.80 -9.06 13.98
C ILE A 706 -24.03 -7.57 14.28
N GLY A 707 -24.22 -7.22 15.56
CA GLY A 707 -24.38 -5.82 15.94
C GLY A 707 -23.14 -4.99 15.65
N VAL A 708 -21.99 -5.39 16.22
CA VAL A 708 -20.67 -4.79 15.95
C VAL A 708 -19.64 -5.90 15.76
N ALA A 709 -19.06 -5.99 14.59
CA ALA A 709 -17.92 -6.86 14.25
C ALA A 709 -16.61 -6.08 14.35
N ILE A 710 -15.62 -6.61 15.08
CA ILE A 710 -14.33 -5.95 15.30
C ILE A 710 -13.24 -6.92 14.88
N LYS A 711 -12.49 -6.60 13.84
CA LYS A 711 -11.51 -7.49 13.22
C LYS A 711 -10.09 -6.91 13.35
N ASP A 712 -9.10 -7.76 13.25
CA ASP A 712 -7.72 -7.51 12.86
C ASP A 712 -7.11 -6.14 13.21
N ASP A 713 -6.44 -6.03 14.35
CA ASP A 713 -5.79 -4.80 14.83
C ASP A 713 -6.72 -3.56 14.97
N SER A 714 -8.02 -3.80 15.00
CA SER A 714 -9.00 -2.72 15.13
C SER A 714 -9.33 -2.42 16.60
N SER A 715 -9.78 -1.21 16.85
CA SER A 715 -10.19 -0.76 18.18
C SER A 715 -11.56 -0.08 18.15
N ALA A 716 -12.42 -0.45 19.09
CA ALA A 716 -13.74 0.15 19.24
C ALA A 716 -13.96 0.67 20.68
N THR A 717 -14.46 1.90 20.80
CA THR A 717 -14.97 2.46 22.05
C THR A 717 -16.45 2.73 21.92
N LEU A 718 -17.26 1.99 22.66
CA LEU A 718 -18.71 2.11 22.66
C LEU A 718 -19.17 2.75 23.98
N THR A 719 -19.86 3.87 23.92
CA THR A 719 -20.38 4.58 25.12
C THR A 719 -21.83 4.94 24.94
N HIS A 720 -22.68 4.54 25.89
CA HIS A 720 -24.13 4.72 25.77
C HIS A 720 -24.73 4.09 24.51
N ALA A 721 -24.11 3.01 24.00
CA ALA A 721 -24.60 2.27 22.86
C ALA A 721 -25.70 1.29 23.27
N LEU A 722 -26.66 1.09 22.38
CA LEU A 722 -27.68 0.08 22.50
C LEU A 722 -27.58 -0.89 21.32
N ILE A 723 -27.35 -2.16 21.62
CA ILE A 723 -27.29 -3.23 20.62
C ILE A 723 -28.37 -4.26 21.00
N VAL A 724 -29.38 -4.42 20.14
CA VAL A 724 -30.52 -5.30 20.41
C VAL A 724 -30.93 -6.09 19.18
N GLY A 725 -31.49 -7.29 19.37
CA GLY A 725 -32.07 -8.09 18.31
C GLY A 725 -31.11 -8.67 17.29
N ALA A 726 -29.80 -8.57 17.50
CA ALA A 726 -28.78 -9.17 16.66
C ALA A 726 -28.66 -10.68 16.93
N ARG A 727 -28.16 -11.46 15.96
CA ARG A 727 -27.75 -12.84 16.23
C ARG A 727 -26.57 -12.87 17.22
N ILE A 728 -25.55 -12.06 16.94
CA ILE A 728 -24.43 -11.82 17.86
C ILE A 728 -24.35 -10.31 18.14
N GLY A 729 -24.37 -9.90 19.41
CA GLY A 729 -24.30 -8.49 19.77
C GLY A 729 -22.97 -7.83 19.43
N ILE A 730 -21.87 -8.33 20.00
CA ILE A 730 -20.50 -7.94 19.66
C ILE A 730 -19.70 -9.20 19.31
N ASN A 731 -19.01 -9.18 18.18
CA ASN A 731 -18.12 -10.24 17.75
C ASN A 731 -16.71 -9.68 17.50
N ILE A 732 -15.73 -10.17 18.27
CA ILE A 732 -14.32 -9.89 18.04
C ILE A 732 -13.69 -11.14 17.43
N TYR A 733 -13.04 -11.03 16.29
CA TYR A 733 -12.41 -12.17 15.64
C TYR A 733 -11.24 -11.76 14.73
N HIS A 734 -10.45 -12.74 14.33
CA HIS A 734 -9.37 -12.59 13.38
C HIS A 734 -9.86 -13.10 12.01
N ASP A 735 -9.72 -12.29 10.99
CA ASP A 735 -10.18 -12.54 9.63
C ASP A 735 -9.02 -12.54 8.62
N ASN A 736 -8.18 -11.53 8.71
CA ASN A 736 -7.11 -11.32 7.76
C ASN A 736 -5.75 -11.84 8.28
N PRO A 737 -5.14 -12.86 7.66
CA PRO A 737 -3.90 -13.48 8.13
C PRO A 737 -2.66 -12.57 8.05
N ILE A 738 -2.76 -11.39 7.43
CA ILE A 738 -1.70 -10.37 7.43
C ILE A 738 -1.47 -9.83 8.84
N PHE A 739 -2.53 -9.73 9.65
CA PHE A 739 -2.46 -9.22 11.01
C PHE A 739 -2.19 -10.33 12.02
N PRO A 740 -1.50 -10.06 13.12
CA PRO A 740 -1.38 -11.02 14.21
C PRO A 740 -2.74 -11.36 14.80
N ALA A 741 -2.97 -12.63 15.13
CA ALA A 741 -4.17 -13.05 15.83
C ALA A 741 -4.32 -12.27 17.16
N ALA A 742 -5.56 -11.93 17.52
CA ALA A 742 -5.92 -11.31 18.80
C ALA A 742 -5.40 -9.88 19.06
N THR A 743 -5.20 -9.09 18.02
CA THR A 743 -4.83 -7.67 18.15
C THR A 743 -6.04 -6.74 18.29
N ALA A 744 -7.25 -7.20 17.93
CA ALA A 744 -8.46 -6.39 18.04
C ALA A 744 -8.86 -6.12 19.52
N THR A 745 -9.28 -4.89 19.81
CA THR A 745 -9.62 -4.42 21.15
C THR A 745 -10.96 -3.72 21.21
N ALA A 746 -11.66 -3.85 22.32
CA ALA A 746 -12.90 -3.09 22.55
C ALA A 746 -13.04 -2.60 23.99
N LYS A 747 -13.63 -1.40 24.14
CA LYS A 747 -14.06 -0.86 25.39
C LYS A 747 -15.54 -0.51 25.33
N VAL A 748 -16.34 -1.07 26.22
CA VAL A 748 -17.79 -0.85 26.28
C VAL A 748 -18.15 -0.25 27.62
N SER A 749 -18.76 0.92 27.65
CA SER A 749 -19.17 1.57 28.88
C SER A 749 -20.58 2.14 28.83
N ALA A 750 -21.29 2.08 29.93
CA ALA A 750 -22.64 2.63 30.09
C ALA A 750 -23.63 2.18 28.98
N SER A 751 -23.46 0.99 28.45
CA SER A 751 -24.13 0.47 27.24
C SER A 751 -25.09 -0.68 27.59
N VAL A 752 -25.98 -1.02 26.65
CA VAL A 752 -26.91 -2.14 26.75
C VAL A 752 -26.73 -3.07 25.55
N ILE A 753 -26.44 -4.33 25.80
CA ILE A 753 -26.36 -5.38 24.77
C ILE A 753 -27.29 -6.50 25.20
N ALA A 754 -28.36 -6.73 24.44
CA ALA A 754 -29.44 -7.62 24.85
C ALA A 754 -30.24 -8.17 23.67
N GLN A 755 -31.11 -9.15 23.97
CA GLN A 755 -32.04 -9.78 23.02
C GLN A 755 -31.31 -10.41 21.82
N SER A 756 -30.05 -10.81 22.02
CA SER A 756 -29.30 -11.55 21.00
C SER A 756 -29.85 -12.98 20.89
N THR A 757 -29.98 -13.47 19.66
CA THR A 757 -30.61 -14.77 19.41
C THR A 757 -29.64 -15.96 19.54
N GLU A 758 -28.34 -15.73 19.46
CA GLU A 758 -27.30 -16.75 19.64
C GLU A 758 -26.34 -16.38 20.81
N ARG A 759 -25.66 -15.26 20.70
CA ARG A 759 -24.70 -14.78 21.72
C ARG A 759 -24.72 -13.27 21.85
N THR A 760 -24.72 -12.81 23.09
CA THR A 760 -24.59 -11.38 23.34
C THR A 760 -23.16 -10.90 23.02
N ILE A 761 -22.15 -11.72 23.35
CA ILE A 761 -20.74 -11.41 23.11
C ILE A 761 -20.00 -12.66 22.65
N SER A 762 -19.21 -12.51 21.59
CA SER A 762 -18.31 -13.53 21.06
C SER A 762 -16.90 -12.95 20.99
N VAL A 763 -15.97 -13.50 21.80
CA VAL A 763 -14.59 -12.98 21.92
C VAL A 763 -13.61 -14.14 22.02
N PRO A 764 -12.52 -14.18 21.25
CA PRO A 764 -11.41 -15.12 21.45
C PRO A 764 -10.79 -14.94 22.85
N ARG A 765 -10.15 -16.00 23.37
CA ARG A 765 -9.58 -16.00 24.73
C ARG A 765 -8.51 -14.94 24.97
N ASP A 766 -7.83 -14.54 23.94
CA ASP A 766 -6.66 -13.65 23.89
C ASP A 766 -7.01 -12.23 23.41
N ALA A 767 -8.24 -11.96 22.93
CA ALA A 767 -8.66 -10.60 22.60
C ALA A 767 -8.96 -9.77 23.83
N GLN A 768 -8.77 -8.46 23.72
CA GLN A 768 -8.96 -7.53 24.83
C GLN A 768 -10.33 -6.87 24.76
N LEU A 769 -11.23 -7.27 25.65
CA LEU A 769 -12.52 -6.60 25.83
C LEU A 769 -12.64 -6.12 27.28
N ALA A 770 -12.76 -4.81 27.47
CA ALA A 770 -13.05 -4.18 28.77
C ALA A 770 -14.48 -3.68 28.81
N MET A 771 -15.18 -3.94 29.92
CA MET A 771 -16.55 -3.50 30.13
C MET A 771 -16.74 -2.86 31.49
N ASP A 772 -17.49 -1.76 31.54
CA ASP A 772 -17.89 -1.13 32.79
C ASP A 772 -19.32 -0.58 32.71
N ARG A 773 -20.04 -0.57 33.84
CA ARG A 773 -21.37 0.04 34.03
C ARG A 773 -22.35 -0.27 32.89
N SER A 774 -22.48 -1.52 32.49
CA SER A 774 -23.26 -1.91 31.31
C SER A 774 -24.24 -3.03 31.65
N ILE A 775 -25.32 -3.14 30.87
CA ILE A 775 -26.26 -4.25 30.91
C ILE A 775 -25.91 -5.21 29.79
N ILE A 776 -25.55 -6.45 30.14
CA ILE A 776 -25.22 -7.52 29.22
C ILE A 776 -26.10 -8.73 29.55
N GLU A 777 -27.12 -8.96 28.72
CA GLU A 777 -28.02 -10.11 28.91
C GLU A 777 -27.27 -11.41 28.69
N GLY A 778 -27.33 -12.32 29.66
CA GLY A 778 -26.56 -13.57 29.68
C GLY A 778 -25.17 -13.43 30.32
N GLY A 779 -24.83 -12.25 30.84
CA GLY A 779 -23.60 -11.96 31.54
C GLY A 779 -22.36 -11.84 30.64
N PHE A 780 -21.23 -11.55 31.27
CA PHE A 780 -19.93 -11.47 30.61
C PHE A 780 -18.90 -12.34 31.33
N PRO A 781 -18.24 -13.28 30.67
CA PRO A 781 -17.29 -14.20 31.31
C PRO A 781 -15.90 -13.60 31.59
N GLY A 782 -15.66 -12.32 31.21
CA GLY A 782 -14.37 -11.62 31.36
C GLY A 782 -14.26 -10.76 32.63
N SER A 783 -13.20 -9.94 32.72
CA SER A 783 -13.06 -8.91 33.75
C SER A 783 -13.97 -7.74 33.44
N ALA A 784 -14.93 -7.47 34.33
CA ALA A 784 -15.89 -6.39 34.17
C ALA A 784 -16.12 -5.71 35.51
N GLU A 785 -16.27 -4.40 35.47
CA GLU A 785 -16.67 -3.61 36.64
C GLU A 785 -18.13 -3.18 36.47
N ASP A 786 -18.96 -3.49 37.46
CA ASP A 786 -20.38 -3.08 37.52
C ASP A 786 -21.22 -3.52 36.27
N VAL A 787 -20.94 -4.71 35.69
CA VAL A 787 -21.78 -5.29 34.64
C VAL A 787 -22.99 -5.99 35.24
N ILE A 788 -24.18 -5.66 34.73
CA ILE A 788 -25.47 -6.15 35.22
C ILE A 788 -26.01 -7.18 34.20
N ASP A 789 -26.19 -8.42 34.66
CA ASP A 789 -26.88 -9.47 33.92
C ASP A 789 -28.38 -9.42 34.19
N VAL A 790 -29.10 -8.82 33.26
CA VAL A 790 -30.58 -8.73 33.31
C VAL A 790 -31.15 -8.53 31.91
N THR A 791 -32.32 -9.09 31.65
CA THR A 791 -33.08 -8.79 30.43
C THR A 791 -33.71 -7.39 30.54
N PRO A 792 -33.24 -6.41 29.74
CA PRO A 792 -33.75 -5.04 29.83
C PRO A 792 -35.17 -4.94 29.29
N ARG A 793 -35.97 -4.06 29.91
CA ARG A 793 -37.29 -3.71 29.41
C ARG A 793 -37.28 -2.29 28.85
N PHE A 794 -37.71 -2.15 27.61
CA PHE A 794 -37.79 -0.86 26.95
C PHE A 794 -39.22 -0.29 27.00
N ARG A 795 -39.36 1.03 26.91
CA ARG A 795 -40.65 1.71 26.92
C ARG A 795 -41.52 1.30 25.75
N ASN A 796 -40.99 1.33 24.52
CA ASN A 796 -41.70 0.88 23.33
C ASN A 796 -40.67 0.62 22.20
N ALA A 797 -39.95 -0.46 22.28
CA ALA A 797 -38.94 -0.82 21.27
C ALA A 797 -39.51 -0.93 19.86
N ALA A 798 -40.73 -1.46 19.71
CA ALA A 798 -41.43 -1.57 18.42
C ALA A 798 -41.71 -0.21 17.75
N ALA A 799 -41.78 0.87 18.52
CA ALA A 799 -41.90 2.24 18.02
C ALA A 799 -40.54 3.01 18.05
N GLY A 800 -39.43 2.33 18.31
CA GLY A 800 -38.10 2.93 18.40
C GLY A 800 -37.82 3.67 19.73
N ASP A 801 -38.66 3.49 20.77
CA ASP A 801 -38.40 4.06 22.09
C ASP A 801 -37.67 3.03 22.97
N TYR A 802 -36.35 3.03 22.86
CA TYR A 802 -35.45 2.12 23.57
C TYR A 802 -35.04 2.62 24.97
N ARG A 803 -35.68 3.63 25.51
CA ARG A 803 -35.42 4.06 26.90
C ARG A 803 -35.84 2.95 27.87
N LEU A 804 -34.99 2.67 28.84
CA LEU A 804 -35.24 1.63 29.83
C LEU A 804 -36.45 2.00 30.69
N LEU A 805 -37.33 1.01 30.94
CA LEU A 805 -38.47 1.15 31.89
C LEU A 805 -37.98 1.13 33.35
N ASP A 806 -37.07 0.23 33.63
CA ASP A 806 -36.41 0.08 34.91
C ASP A 806 -34.93 0.26 34.67
N ALA A 807 -34.28 1.26 35.24
CA ALA A 807 -32.86 1.49 35.08
C ALA A 807 -32.10 0.85 36.25
N PRO A 808 -31.80 -0.46 36.20
CA PRO A 808 -30.91 -1.07 37.18
C PRO A 808 -29.54 -0.41 37.04
N GLY A 809 -29.02 0.16 38.14
CA GLY A 809 -27.78 0.94 38.10
C GLY A 809 -27.92 2.44 37.88
N GLY A 810 -29.15 2.97 37.87
CA GLY A 810 -29.44 4.41 37.74
C GLY A 810 -29.53 4.93 36.29
N GLU A 811 -29.78 6.23 36.12
CA GLU A 811 -30.01 6.89 34.81
C GLU A 811 -28.73 6.96 33.92
N THR A 812 -27.63 6.32 34.31
CA THR A 812 -26.32 6.42 33.65
C THR A 812 -26.05 5.30 32.68
N ILE A 813 -26.89 4.28 32.56
CA ILE A 813 -26.73 3.13 31.66
C ILE A 813 -27.72 3.22 30.50
N GLY A 814 -27.31 2.84 29.30
CA GLY A 814 -28.08 2.92 28.06
C GLY A 814 -28.05 4.30 27.43
N LEU A 815 -28.98 4.56 26.53
CA LEU A 815 -29.00 5.82 25.78
C LEU A 815 -29.20 7.04 26.72
N ARG A 816 -28.37 8.07 26.53
CA ARG A 816 -28.56 9.35 27.24
C ARG A 816 -29.89 10.01 26.88
N TYR A 817 -30.27 9.96 25.62
CA TYR A 817 -31.52 10.41 25.02
C TYR A 817 -31.75 9.60 23.75
N LEU A 818 -32.97 9.64 23.21
CA LEU A 818 -33.20 8.99 21.92
C LEU A 818 -32.50 9.76 20.80
N PRO A 819 -31.71 9.09 19.97
CA PRO A 819 -31.08 9.74 18.80
C PRO A 819 -32.14 10.41 17.92
N ARG A 820 -31.87 11.64 17.53
CA ARG A 820 -32.77 12.39 16.62
C ARG A 820 -32.21 12.21 15.19
N VAL A 821 -32.77 11.27 14.49
CA VAL A 821 -32.36 10.93 13.12
C VAL A 821 -33.52 11.17 12.15
N PRO A 822 -33.28 11.39 10.86
CA PRO A 822 -34.32 11.45 9.83
C PRO A 822 -35.16 10.17 9.79
N ARG A 823 -36.45 10.31 9.45
CA ARG A 823 -37.41 9.21 9.42
C ARG A 823 -37.63 8.68 8.01
#